data_20a699956ac6092b902a6b294190184b
#
_entry.id   20a699956ac6092b902a6b294190184b
#
_cell.length_a   1.000
_cell.length_b   1.000
_cell.length_c   1.000
_cell.angle_alpha   90.00
_cell.angle_beta   90.00
_cell.angle_gamma   90.00
#
_symmetry.space_group_name_H-M   'P 1'
#
loop_
_entity.id
_entity.type
_entity.pdbx_description
1 polymer ?
#
loop_
_entity_poly.entity_id
_entity_poly.type
_entity_poly.pdbx_seq_one_letter_code
_entity_poly.pdbx_strand_id
1 'polypeptide(L)'
;MFAGAAFTDSADIKVDADVVDTLVSLGIVEGFEDGSFQPNGTVTRAQMAKMIYVLRTGNSDASAYNDEKSSFTDINGHWARGYIKYCQSLGIIAGKSNTKFVPNEKVSAQEAAKMLLVTLGYNAQKAGLVGTGWASKTNALADEAGLLEDVNTSFTAACPRQYAAQLIYNAIDAKTVVLRDGEYTDQTAMGVDNKTVGEKYMGLKKTVGTLATFAKTSGKDTYELTISNVNTTDSTDGDKAVKSFTKVKKDYSSLKYNTVKVLYKAKDDVYGVFATDDNTVQNGVLADLKMDGKKVKLDGTKYDLAKTSSVYVDGEIQYVADKDAKTFTADPKKAYKGENGKSEAREATIAEWVTANAKGNASVEKGSTVKLSATDGSSNYSVLEVTTYTVKEVTFVGSDYVTAGTKYEDDEYNLDSNIKKDDYAVISSKGNYADDKGVVAKAQVVEGKITSTKTNSDGDIDKVAIDGTWYSTNAGLTGDNALRMSASVKLVLVNGYIYAVDTITAGTSDVALIVEMGKSNTVGSKYYQARLILADGTDKVVDVEKKDGNDVALDSANFTKYSNTLCTYDVSKDVYTITPVGETTVTTSTGSKTYKEYAGYENLISTTKAKIDGSVTGTFTVKGAETSVSKAYLDDTAVVFVKYKTDDYKVVTGKTAKGWKKTTDVGFTALTKKDSNAQYAGVAFVNLGSDNTPGGSDKTYAVVLDSTWTDKISGTTYTMVPAWNGSEEVTYKYEGTINLVKGDIFEYSADGEDTVDITKHVGITTKVATYDAGSGEITFADGTIVNKDSEAYKIDSKDTTILYVDSSKNKGYTDGEIQLAPKYNGDTTNNDDNVTVYVEDGENENITVIVVDVKNKIDW
;
A
#
# COMPACT_ATOMS: atom_id res chain seq x y z
N MET A 1 -14.31 -5.34 -5.55
CA MET A 1 -13.12 -5.50 -6.43
C MET A 1 -13.33 -6.74 -7.28
N PHE A 2 -13.26 -6.59 -8.58
CA PHE A 2 -13.62 -7.62 -9.55
C PHE A 2 -12.45 -8.58 -9.71
N ALA A 3 -12.64 -9.85 -9.36
CA ALA A 3 -11.70 -10.94 -9.66
C ALA A 3 -11.98 -11.56 -11.05
N GLY A 4 -12.16 -10.73 -12.07
CA GLY A 4 -12.30 -11.13 -13.47
C GLY A 4 -11.21 -10.49 -14.31
N ALA A 5 -10.95 -10.99 -15.52
CA ALA A 5 -10.09 -10.27 -16.46
C ALA A 5 -10.64 -8.84 -16.56
N ALA A 6 -9.87 -7.90 -16.05
CA ALA A 6 -10.33 -6.51 -16.02
C ALA A 6 -10.37 -6.00 -17.45
N PHE A 7 -11.57 -5.99 -18.05
CA PHE A 7 -11.76 -5.33 -19.32
C PHE A 7 -11.46 -3.85 -19.19
N THR A 8 -10.85 -3.27 -20.20
CA THR A 8 -10.46 -1.85 -20.19
C THR A 8 -11.66 -0.90 -20.01
N ASP A 9 -12.87 -1.39 -20.32
CA ASP A 9 -14.15 -0.69 -20.21
C ASP A 9 -15.08 -1.27 -19.12
N SER A 10 -14.51 -1.93 -18.12
CA SER A 10 -15.28 -2.56 -17.02
C SER A 10 -16.20 -1.60 -16.27
N ALA A 11 -15.86 -0.31 -16.17
CA ALA A 11 -16.71 0.72 -15.57
C ALA A 11 -18.05 0.94 -16.31
N ASP A 12 -18.16 0.58 -17.57
CA ASP A 12 -19.36 0.71 -18.40
C ASP A 12 -20.29 -0.53 -18.34
N ILE A 13 -19.82 -1.63 -17.71
CA ILE A 13 -20.60 -2.85 -17.49
C ILE A 13 -21.60 -2.61 -16.37
N LYS A 14 -22.89 -2.81 -16.67
CA LYS A 14 -24.01 -2.59 -15.73
C LYS A 14 -24.68 -3.88 -15.25
N VAL A 15 -24.39 -5.00 -15.90
CA VAL A 15 -24.77 -6.32 -15.39
C VAL A 15 -23.77 -6.74 -14.31
N ASP A 16 -24.19 -7.66 -13.46
CA ASP A 16 -23.30 -8.16 -12.41
C ASP A 16 -22.03 -8.77 -12.97
N ALA A 17 -20.94 -8.61 -12.25
CA ALA A 17 -19.62 -9.06 -12.70
C ALA A 17 -19.57 -10.56 -12.98
N ASP A 18 -20.29 -11.36 -12.18
CA ASP A 18 -20.35 -12.81 -12.35
C ASP A 18 -21.03 -13.24 -13.66
N VAL A 19 -21.89 -12.43 -14.25
CA VAL A 19 -22.47 -12.66 -15.57
C VAL A 19 -21.39 -12.73 -16.63
N VAL A 20 -20.56 -11.69 -16.71
CA VAL A 20 -19.50 -11.60 -17.71
C VAL A 20 -18.40 -12.64 -17.42
N ASP A 21 -17.98 -12.75 -16.17
CA ASP A 21 -16.93 -13.67 -15.74
C ASP A 21 -17.29 -15.13 -16.00
N THR A 22 -18.54 -15.53 -15.73
CA THR A 22 -19.03 -16.87 -16.04
C THR A 22 -18.96 -17.15 -17.53
N LEU A 23 -19.47 -16.27 -18.36
CA LEU A 23 -19.55 -16.49 -19.81
C LEU A 23 -18.17 -16.47 -20.46
N VAL A 24 -17.24 -15.65 -19.96
CA VAL A 24 -15.83 -15.66 -20.40
C VAL A 24 -15.17 -16.97 -19.99
N SER A 25 -15.34 -17.42 -18.75
CA SER A 25 -14.77 -18.68 -18.27
C SER A 25 -15.29 -19.90 -19.00
N LEU A 26 -16.55 -19.87 -19.44
CA LEU A 26 -17.17 -20.91 -20.27
C LEU A 26 -16.83 -20.78 -21.77
N GLY A 27 -16.11 -19.73 -22.17
CA GLY A 27 -15.78 -19.48 -23.58
C GLY A 27 -16.97 -19.08 -24.46
N ILE A 28 -18.10 -18.67 -23.82
CA ILE A 28 -19.31 -18.26 -24.57
C ILE A 28 -19.12 -16.83 -25.11
N VAL A 29 -18.40 -15.99 -24.34
CA VAL A 29 -18.08 -14.63 -24.72
C VAL A 29 -16.58 -14.44 -24.60
N GLU A 30 -15.99 -13.69 -25.50
CA GLU A 30 -14.57 -13.32 -25.49
C GLU A 30 -14.44 -11.79 -25.53
N GLY A 31 -13.39 -11.21 -24.94
CA GLY A 31 -13.05 -9.80 -25.12
C GLY A 31 -12.55 -9.50 -26.52
N PHE A 32 -12.42 -8.25 -26.85
CA PHE A 32 -11.83 -7.77 -28.10
C PHE A 32 -10.30 -7.66 -27.97
N GLU A 33 -9.61 -7.54 -29.09
CA GLU A 33 -8.13 -7.43 -29.14
C GLU A 33 -7.57 -6.22 -28.38
N ASP A 34 -8.38 -5.18 -28.22
CA ASP A 34 -8.05 -3.98 -27.45
C ASP A 34 -8.24 -4.15 -25.93
N GLY A 35 -8.59 -5.35 -25.49
CA GLY A 35 -8.88 -5.67 -24.09
C GLY A 35 -10.25 -5.21 -23.61
N SER A 36 -11.12 -4.69 -24.49
CA SER A 36 -12.47 -4.24 -24.11
C SER A 36 -13.50 -5.39 -24.17
N PHE A 37 -14.59 -5.24 -23.40
CA PHE A 37 -15.80 -6.07 -23.49
C PHE A 37 -16.83 -5.49 -24.47
N GLN A 38 -16.86 -4.17 -24.62
CA GLN A 38 -17.83 -3.39 -25.38
C GLN A 38 -19.29 -3.63 -24.90
N PRO A 39 -19.61 -3.33 -23.62
CA PRO A 39 -20.89 -3.67 -23.01
C PRO A 39 -22.09 -3.03 -23.72
N ASN A 40 -21.90 -1.83 -24.26
CA ASN A 40 -22.93 -1.08 -24.97
C ASN A 40 -22.92 -1.35 -26.49
N GLY A 41 -21.95 -2.09 -26.99
CA GLY A 41 -21.93 -2.56 -28.38
C GLY A 41 -23.08 -3.54 -28.64
N THR A 42 -23.70 -3.45 -29.82
CA THR A 42 -24.87 -4.29 -30.16
C THR A 42 -24.49 -5.61 -30.80
N VAL A 43 -25.14 -6.68 -30.37
CA VAL A 43 -24.87 -8.04 -30.86
C VAL A 43 -25.52 -8.29 -32.22
N THR A 44 -24.81 -8.91 -33.14
CA THR A 44 -25.34 -9.37 -34.44
C THR A 44 -26.00 -10.74 -34.30
N ARG A 45 -26.85 -11.08 -35.24
CA ARG A 45 -27.49 -12.39 -35.34
C ARG A 45 -26.45 -13.53 -35.47
N ALA A 46 -25.34 -13.27 -36.16
CA ALA A 46 -24.22 -14.21 -36.29
C ALA A 46 -23.48 -14.39 -34.95
N GLN A 47 -23.25 -13.34 -34.21
CA GLN A 47 -22.63 -13.41 -32.88
C GLN A 47 -23.52 -14.18 -31.89
N MET A 48 -24.82 -13.91 -31.88
CA MET A 48 -25.76 -14.63 -31.02
C MET A 48 -25.78 -16.14 -31.36
N ALA A 49 -25.73 -16.51 -32.66
CA ALA A 49 -25.64 -17.89 -33.07
C ALA A 49 -24.34 -18.57 -32.56
N LYS A 50 -23.17 -17.88 -32.56
CA LYS A 50 -21.94 -18.39 -31.96
C LYS A 50 -22.13 -18.62 -30.47
N MET A 51 -22.64 -17.64 -29.72
CA MET A 51 -22.86 -17.76 -28.28
C MET A 51 -23.76 -18.94 -27.92
N ILE A 52 -24.87 -19.13 -28.62
CA ILE A 52 -25.80 -20.28 -28.44
C ILE A 52 -25.14 -21.60 -28.80
N TYR A 53 -24.32 -21.64 -29.85
CA TYR A 53 -23.57 -22.84 -30.20
C TYR A 53 -22.65 -23.27 -29.08
N VAL A 54 -21.86 -22.33 -28.53
CA VAL A 54 -20.96 -22.61 -27.39
C VAL A 54 -21.75 -23.06 -26.15
N LEU A 55 -22.85 -22.37 -25.82
CA LEU A 55 -23.75 -22.76 -24.73
C LEU A 55 -24.27 -24.20 -24.89
N ARG A 56 -24.52 -24.64 -26.12
CA ARG A 56 -25.08 -25.99 -26.41
C ARG A 56 -24.03 -27.08 -26.54
N THR A 57 -22.83 -26.76 -26.90
CA THR A 57 -21.80 -27.77 -27.22
C THR A 57 -20.60 -27.73 -26.27
N GLY A 58 -20.40 -26.62 -25.57
CA GLY A 58 -19.17 -26.34 -24.78
C GLY A 58 -17.94 -26.20 -25.69
N ASN A 59 -18.10 -26.07 -27.01
CA ASN A 59 -17.01 -25.98 -27.98
C ASN A 59 -17.11 -24.63 -28.73
N SER A 60 -16.01 -23.99 -28.97
CA SER A 60 -15.94 -22.72 -29.71
C SER A 60 -15.76 -22.93 -31.23
N ASP A 61 -15.42 -24.15 -31.70
CA ASP A 61 -15.22 -24.46 -33.11
C ASP A 61 -16.44 -25.15 -33.71
N ALA A 62 -17.07 -24.50 -34.69
CA ALA A 62 -18.19 -25.00 -35.44
C ALA A 62 -17.81 -25.41 -36.88
N SER A 63 -16.54 -25.60 -37.20
CA SER A 63 -16.02 -25.90 -38.54
C SER A 63 -16.63 -27.17 -39.11
N ALA A 64 -16.92 -28.18 -38.28
CA ALA A 64 -17.57 -29.41 -38.65
C ALA A 64 -18.94 -29.21 -39.35
N TYR A 65 -19.61 -28.09 -39.10
CA TYR A 65 -20.92 -27.77 -39.69
C TYR A 65 -20.82 -26.88 -40.92
N ASN A 66 -19.61 -26.47 -41.33
CA ASN A 66 -19.42 -25.58 -42.47
C ASN A 66 -19.99 -26.13 -43.79
N ASP A 67 -19.98 -27.43 -43.98
CA ASP A 67 -20.43 -28.10 -45.21
C ASP A 67 -21.85 -28.70 -45.10
N GLU A 68 -22.48 -28.55 -43.92
CA GLU A 68 -23.88 -28.97 -43.75
C GLU A 68 -24.82 -28.18 -44.66
N LYS A 69 -25.99 -28.80 -44.98
CA LYS A 69 -26.99 -28.16 -45.82
C LYS A 69 -27.68 -27.00 -45.08
N SER A 70 -27.94 -25.94 -45.80
CA SER A 70 -28.72 -24.78 -45.30
C SER A 70 -29.56 -24.21 -46.42
N SER A 71 -30.75 -23.69 -46.11
CA SER A 71 -31.55 -22.92 -47.04
C SER A 71 -31.01 -21.49 -47.23
N PHE A 72 -30.14 -21.00 -46.31
CA PHE A 72 -29.64 -19.62 -46.36
C PHE A 72 -28.50 -19.46 -47.36
N THR A 73 -28.68 -18.54 -48.31
CA THR A 73 -27.70 -18.28 -49.37
C THR A 73 -26.71 -17.15 -49.04
N ASP A 74 -26.96 -16.38 -48.02
CA ASP A 74 -26.18 -15.20 -47.62
C ASP A 74 -25.14 -15.49 -46.50
N ILE A 75 -24.98 -16.76 -46.18
CA ILE A 75 -23.99 -17.21 -45.20
C ILE A 75 -22.77 -17.88 -45.84
N ASN A 76 -22.78 -18.06 -47.15
CA ASN A 76 -21.66 -18.64 -47.88
C ASN A 76 -20.44 -17.72 -47.80
N GLY A 77 -19.33 -18.23 -47.28
CA GLY A 77 -18.13 -17.39 -47.00
C GLY A 77 -18.17 -16.56 -45.72
N HIS A 78 -19.30 -16.52 -45.00
CA HIS A 78 -19.36 -15.82 -43.73
C HIS A 78 -18.66 -16.63 -42.62
N TRP A 79 -17.91 -15.95 -41.74
CA TRP A 79 -17.18 -16.58 -40.65
C TRP A 79 -18.09 -17.44 -39.73
N ALA A 80 -19.33 -17.05 -39.54
CA ALA A 80 -20.28 -17.71 -38.65
C ALA A 80 -21.09 -18.81 -39.32
N ARG A 81 -20.79 -19.21 -40.55
CA ARG A 81 -21.65 -20.17 -41.34
C ARG A 81 -21.89 -21.48 -40.60
N GLY A 82 -20.88 -22.05 -39.93
CA GLY A 82 -21.02 -23.30 -39.17
C GLY A 82 -21.97 -23.14 -37.98
N TYR A 83 -21.83 -22.09 -37.21
CA TYR A 83 -22.71 -21.78 -36.08
C TYR A 83 -24.16 -21.59 -36.53
N ILE A 84 -24.36 -20.85 -37.60
CA ILE A 84 -25.69 -20.59 -38.18
C ILE A 84 -26.33 -21.90 -38.67
N LYS A 85 -25.61 -22.75 -39.39
CA LYS A 85 -26.12 -24.03 -39.88
C LYS A 85 -26.49 -24.97 -38.75
N TYR A 86 -25.66 -25.07 -37.72
CA TYR A 86 -25.97 -25.82 -36.51
C TYR A 86 -27.26 -25.33 -35.84
N CYS A 87 -27.37 -24.05 -35.58
CA CYS A 87 -28.56 -23.49 -34.93
C CYS A 87 -29.81 -23.61 -35.82
N GLN A 88 -29.67 -23.53 -37.14
CA GLN A 88 -30.76 -23.76 -38.08
C GLN A 88 -31.26 -25.22 -38.06
N SER A 89 -30.33 -26.19 -38.02
CA SER A 89 -30.69 -27.63 -38.03
C SER A 89 -31.51 -28.02 -36.79
N LEU A 90 -31.34 -27.28 -35.70
CA LEU A 90 -32.09 -27.48 -34.45
C LEU A 90 -33.32 -26.56 -34.34
N GLY A 91 -33.60 -25.73 -35.33
CA GLY A 91 -34.73 -24.79 -35.32
C GLY A 91 -34.58 -23.62 -34.33
N ILE A 92 -33.37 -23.43 -33.78
CA ILE A 92 -33.08 -22.34 -32.81
C ILE A 92 -33.19 -20.98 -33.48
N ILE A 93 -32.73 -20.90 -34.72
CA ILE A 93 -32.77 -19.68 -35.52
C ILE A 93 -33.69 -19.84 -36.72
N ALA A 94 -34.32 -18.73 -37.07
CA ALA A 94 -35.08 -18.59 -38.30
C ALA A 94 -34.45 -17.50 -39.18
N GLY A 95 -34.62 -17.62 -40.49
CA GLY A 95 -34.24 -16.55 -41.41
C GLY A 95 -35.21 -15.37 -41.36
N LYS A 96 -34.77 -14.24 -41.88
CA LYS A 96 -35.63 -13.08 -42.16
C LYS A 96 -36.48 -13.35 -43.41
N SER A 97 -36.05 -14.35 -44.20
CA SER A 97 -36.85 -15.01 -45.26
C SER A 97 -36.44 -16.48 -45.37
N ASN A 98 -37.09 -17.22 -46.28
CA ASN A 98 -36.80 -18.62 -46.49
C ASN A 98 -35.35 -18.90 -46.94
N THR A 99 -34.67 -17.89 -47.52
CA THR A 99 -33.35 -18.05 -48.13
C THR A 99 -32.30 -17.05 -47.56
N LYS A 100 -32.68 -16.18 -46.63
CA LYS A 100 -31.78 -15.18 -46.07
C LYS A 100 -31.81 -15.21 -44.57
N PHE A 101 -30.63 -15.30 -43.94
CA PHE A 101 -30.41 -15.21 -42.49
C PHE A 101 -30.14 -13.80 -42.04
N VAL A 102 -29.44 -13.00 -42.84
CA VAL A 102 -28.96 -11.65 -42.61
C VAL A 102 -28.01 -11.63 -41.40
N PRO A 103 -26.81 -12.26 -41.46
CA PRO A 103 -25.94 -12.54 -40.31
C PRO A 103 -25.43 -11.29 -39.58
N ASN A 104 -25.24 -10.18 -40.31
CA ASN A 104 -24.72 -8.93 -39.76
C ASN A 104 -25.80 -7.97 -39.20
N GLU A 105 -27.08 -8.31 -39.38
CA GLU A 105 -28.17 -7.55 -38.75
C GLU A 105 -28.11 -7.71 -37.25
N LYS A 106 -28.42 -6.64 -36.52
CA LYS A 106 -28.47 -6.66 -35.07
C LYS A 106 -29.67 -7.47 -34.57
N VAL A 107 -29.45 -8.25 -33.51
CA VAL A 107 -30.52 -8.99 -32.84
C VAL A 107 -31.14 -8.13 -31.79
N SER A 108 -32.46 -8.13 -31.63
CA SER A 108 -33.13 -7.53 -30.47
C SER A 108 -33.08 -8.46 -29.27
N ALA A 109 -33.26 -7.93 -28.04
CA ALA A 109 -33.34 -8.76 -26.84
C ALA A 109 -34.48 -9.79 -26.94
N GLN A 110 -35.59 -9.43 -27.54
CA GLN A 110 -36.74 -10.31 -27.80
C GLN A 110 -36.43 -11.44 -28.80
N GLU A 111 -35.66 -11.14 -29.85
CA GLU A 111 -35.22 -12.18 -30.79
C GLU A 111 -34.19 -13.11 -30.12
N ALA A 112 -33.30 -12.57 -29.27
CA ALA A 112 -32.36 -13.38 -28.51
C ALA A 112 -33.07 -14.29 -27.49
N ALA A 113 -34.04 -13.78 -26.76
CA ALA A 113 -34.88 -14.57 -25.85
C ALA A 113 -35.62 -15.71 -26.56
N LYS A 114 -36.16 -15.44 -27.75
CA LYS A 114 -36.79 -16.50 -28.58
C LYS A 114 -35.79 -17.58 -28.93
N MET A 115 -34.57 -17.25 -29.32
CA MET A 115 -33.56 -18.26 -29.66
C MET A 115 -33.22 -19.10 -28.41
N LEU A 116 -33.16 -18.49 -27.23
CA LEU A 116 -32.91 -19.19 -25.98
C LEU A 116 -34.09 -20.08 -25.56
N LEU A 117 -35.33 -19.65 -25.70
CA LEU A 117 -36.49 -20.51 -25.46
C LEU A 117 -36.47 -21.79 -26.31
N VAL A 118 -36.09 -21.70 -27.58
CA VAL A 118 -35.92 -22.89 -28.40
C VAL A 118 -34.73 -23.74 -27.92
N THR A 119 -33.69 -23.11 -27.41
CA THR A 119 -32.53 -23.79 -26.74
C THR A 119 -32.97 -24.55 -25.48
N LEU A 120 -33.94 -24.03 -24.71
CA LEU A 120 -34.53 -24.71 -23.57
C LEU A 120 -35.40 -25.94 -23.98
N GLY A 121 -35.91 -25.98 -25.20
CA GLY A 121 -36.73 -27.11 -25.69
C GLY A 121 -38.11 -26.74 -26.26
N TYR A 122 -38.45 -25.44 -26.25
CA TYR A 122 -39.68 -24.99 -26.87
C TYR A 122 -39.62 -25.18 -28.39
N ASN A 123 -40.63 -25.80 -28.98
CA ASN A 123 -40.79 -25.81 -30.44
C ASN A 123 -41.37 -24.46 -30.88
N ALA A 124 -40.71 -23.76 -31.76
CA ALA A 124 -41.07 -22.38 -32.13
C ALA A 124 -42.50 -22.23 -32.65
N GLN A 125 -43.03 -23.24 -33.40
CA GLN A 125 -44.39 -23.20 -33.91
C GLN A 125 -45.43 -23.59 -32.86
N LYS A 126 -45.22 -24.69 -32.13
CA LYS A 126 -46.14 -25.17 -31.11
C LYS A 126 -46.21 -24.23 -29.88
N ALA A 127 -45.18 -23.54 -29.57
CA ALA A 127 -45.14 -22.55 -28.48
C ALA A 127 -45.62 -21.16 -28.91
N GLY A 128 -46.04 -20.97 -30.16
CA GLY A 128 -46.53 -19.66 -30.66
C GLY A 128 -45.41 -18.61 -30.80
N LEU A 129 -44.17 -19.04 -30.98
CA LEU A 129 -43.01 -18.13 -31.14
C LEU A 129 -42.84 -17.68 -32.60
N VAL A 130 -43.79 -17.95 -33.47
CA VAL A 130 -43.85 -17.55 -34.89
C VAL A 130 -45.21 -16.98 -35.25
N GLY A 131 -45.30 -16.17 -36.31
CA GLY A 131 -46.54 -15.54 -36.78
C GLY A 131 -46.99 -14.33 -35.93
N THR A 132 -48.26 -13.96 -36.04
CA THR A 132 -48.83 -12.80 -35.32
C THR A 132 -48.77 -13.07 -33.80
N GLY A 133 -48.30 -12.11 -33.03
CA GLY A 133 -48.22 -12.21 -31.55
C GLY A 133 -47.00 -12.95 -31.01
N TRP A 134 -46.09 -13.40 -31.88
CA TRP A 134 -44.84 -14.09 -31.42
C TRP A 134 -44.05 -13.34 -30.35
N ALA A 135 -44.05 -12.03 -30.46
CA ALA A 135 -43.31 -11.14 -29.55
C ALA A 135 -43.82 -11.20 -28.13
N SER A 136 -45.17 -11.02 -27.97
CA SER A 136 -45.79 -11.08 -26.63
C SER A 136 -45.67 -12.47 -26.02
N LYS A 137 -45.79 -13.53 -26.86
CA LYS A 137 -45.65 -14.93 -26.41
C LYS A 137 -44.21 -15.25 -26.01
N THR A 138 -43.22 -14.69 -26.75
CA THR A 138 -41.84 -14.83 -26.42
C THR A 138 -41.53 -14.19 -25.06
N ASN A 139 -42.00 -12.94 -24.84
CA ASN A 139 -41.77 -12.24 -23.59
C ASN A 139 -42.40 -12.99 -22.40
N ALA A 140 -43.60 -13.47 -22.52
CA ALA A 140 -44.29 -14.21 -21.45
C ALA A 140 -43.56 -15.51 -21.08
N LEU A 141 -43.15 -16.33 -22.08
CA LEU A 141 -42.43 -17.57 -21.82
C LEU A 141 -40.99 -17.34 -21.37
N ALA A 142 -40.37 -16.25 -21.82
CA ALA A 142 -39.02 -15.89 -21.36
C ALA A 142 -39.01 -15.39 -19.92
N ASP A 143 -40.04 -14.66 -19.53
CA ASP A 143 -40.23 -14.22 -18.14
C ASP A 143 -40.50 -15.42 -17.23
N GLU A 144 -41.45 -16.30 -17.62
CA GLU A 144 -41.75 -17.55 -16.91
C GLU A 144 -40.54 -18.47 -16.74
N ALA A 145 -39.65 -18.50 -17.73
CA ALA A 145 -38.41 -19.29 -17.69
C ALA A 145 -37.25 -18.59 -16.98
N GLY A 146 -37.46 -17.41 -16.39
CA GLY A 146 -36.41 -16.61 -15.72
C GLY A 146 -35.39 -15.99 -16.66
N LEU A 147 -35.59 -16.01 -17.99
CA LEU A 147 -34.60 -15.48 -18.93
C LEU A 147 -34.48 -13.97 -18.92
N LEU A 148 -35.52 -13.25 -18.46
CA LEU A 148 -35.59 -11.79 -18.49
C LEU A 148 -35.11 -11.13 -17.21
N GLU A 149 -34.70 -11.89 -16.20
CA GLU A 149 -34.21 -11.38 -14.94
C GLU A 149 -32.98 -10.46 -15.19
N ASP A 150 -32.98 -9.26 -14.61
CA ASP A 150 -31.95 -8.22 -14.74
C ASP A 150 -31.63 -7.75 -16.18
N VAL A 151 -32.50 -8.06 -17.14
CA VAL A 151 -32.37 -7.61 -18.53
C VAL A 151 -32.95 -6.21 -18.70
N ASN A 152 -32.26 -5.19 -18.24
CA ASN A 152 -32.70 -3.79 -18.20
C ASN A 152 -32.43 -3.07 -19.52
N THR A 153 -33.06 -3.53 -20.62
CA THR A 153 -32.93 -2.91 -21.95
C THR A 153 -34.24 -2.94 -22.74
N SER A 154 -34.28 -2.21 -23.83
CA SER A 154 -35.39 -2.30 -24.77
C SER A 154 -35.46 -3.66 -25.46
N PHE A 155 -36.59 -4.36 -25.37
CA PHE A 155 -36.77 -5.65 -25.99
C PHE A 155 -36.85 -5.62 -27.52
N THR A 156 -37.21 -4.50 -28.12
CA THR A 156 -37.41 -4.35 -29.58
C THR A 156 -36.23 -3.67 -30.26
N ALA A 157 -35.40 -2.99 -29.56
CA ALA A 157 -34.18 -2.37 -30.10
C ALA A 157 -33.04 -3.40 -30.20
N ALA A 158 -31.95 -3.02 -30.90
CA ALA A 158 -30.73 -3.80 -30.96
C ALA A 158 -30.19 -4.06 -29.55
N CYS A 159 -29.98 -5.34 -29.20
CA CYS A 159 -29.58 -5.77 -27.87
C CYS A 159 -28.12 -5.38 -27.57
N PRO A 160 -27.86 -4.61 -26.53
CA PRO A 160 -26.50 -4.37 -26.05
C PRO A 160 -25.84 -5.69 -25.59
N ARG A 161 -24.52 -5.79 -25.81
CA ARG A 161 -23.77 -7.01 -25.56
C ARG A 161 -23.88 -7.51 -24.12
N GLN A 162 -23.86 -6.61 -23.14
CA GLN A 162 -24.02 -6.96 -21.73
C GLN A 162 -25.40 -7.61 -21.44
N TYR A 163 -26.48 -7.16 -22.07
CA TYR A 163 -27.79 -7.75 -21.85
C TYR A 163 -28.03 -9.02 -22.69
N ALA A 164 -27.35 -9.17 -23.82
CA ALA A 164 -27.28 -10.46 -24.50
C ALA A 164 -26.51 -11.49 -23.64
N ALA A 165 -25.47 -11.06 -22.96
CA ALA A 165 -24.75 -11.87 -21.96
C ALA A 165 -25.66 -12.24 -20.79
N GLN A 166 -26.40 -11.28 -20.21
CA GLN A 166 -27.35 -11.53 -19.13
C GLN A 166 -28.40 -12.59 -19.53
N LEU A 167 -29.01 -12.47 -20.70
CA LEU A 167 -29.97 -13.46 -21.22
C LEU A 167 -29.39 -14.89 -21.31
N ILE A 168 -28.12 -15.01 -21.74
CA ILE A 168 -27.45 -16.30 -21.85
C ILE A 168 -27.07 -16.84 -20.47
N TYR A 169 -26.62 -15.98 -19.57
CA TYR A 169 -26.31 -16.34 -18.19
C TYR A 169 -27.55 -16.92 -17.50
N ASN A 170 -28.69 -16.26 -17.60
CA ASN A 170 -29.96 -16.74 -17.07
C ASN A 170 -30.35 -18.08 -17.68
N ALA A 171 -30.10 -18.29 -18.99
CA ALA A 171 -30.39 -19.52 -19.66
C ALA A 171 -29.55 -20.73 -19.17
N ILE A 172 -28.33 -20.49 -18.57
CA ILE A 172 -27.51 -21.58 -18.04
C ILE A 172 -28.24 -22.34 -16.93
N ASP A 173 -28.89 -21.60 -16.01
CA ASP A 173 -29.62 -22.16 -14.87
C ASP A 173 -31.10 -22.47 -15.18
N ALA A 174 -31.62 -22.04 -16.34
CA ALA A 174 -32.98 -22.31 -16.76
C ALA A 174 -33.20 -23.80 -17.02
N LYS A 175 -34.25 -24.37 -16.46
CA LYS A 175 -34.64 -25.78 -16.68
C LYS A 175 -35.06 -26.01 -18.12
N THR A 176 -34.63 -27.11 -18.70
CA THR A 176 -35.11 -27.52 -20.05
C THR A 176 -36.52 -28.00 -19.96
N VAL A 177 -37.30 -27.76 -21.03
CA VAL A 177 -38.71 -28.13 -21.09
C VAL A 177 -38.96 -29.22 -22.13
N VAL A 178 -40.02 -29.96 -21.91
CA VAL A 178 -40.57 -30.94 -22.87
C VAL A 178 -42.07 -30.71 -23.06
N LEU A 179 -42.56 -30.93 -24.28
CA LEU A 179 -44.00 -30.85 -24.55
C LEU A 179 -44.66 -32.17 -24.16
N ARG A 180 -45.64 -32.15 -23.26
CA ARG A 180 -46.38 -33.28 -22.78
C ARG A 180 -47.86 -32.91 -22.72
N ASP A 181 -48.73 -33.70 -23.28
CA ASP A 181 -50.16 -33.52 -23.27
C ASP A 181 -50.65 -32.14 -23.73
N GLY A 182 -49.91 -31.51 -24.62
CA GLY A 182 -50.19 -30.20 -25.16
C GLY A 182 -49.61 -29.01 -24.39
N GLU A 183 -48.98 -29.26 -23.22
CA GLU A 183 -48.34 -28.22 -22.36
C GLU A 183 -46.83 -28.44 -22.24
N TYR A 184 -46.09 -27.34 -22.06
CA TYR A 184 -44.66 -27.41 -21.77
C TYR A 184 -44.47 -27.58 -20.28
N THR A 185 -43.62 -28.51 -19.88
CA THR A 185 -43.26 -28.76 -18.49
C THR A 185 -41.75 -28.86 -18.34
N ASP A 186 -41.26 -28.34 -17.23
CA ASP A 186 -39.86 -28.44 -16.79
C ASP A 186 -39.59 -29.69 -15.93
N GLN A 187 -40.58 -30.57 -15.79
CA GLN A 187 -40.48 -31.81 -15.01
C GLN A 187 -40.57 -33.05 -15.86
N THR A 188 -39.94 -34.13 -15.39
CA THR A 188 -40.05 -35.48 -15.94
C THR A 188 -41.45 -36.08 -15.67
N ALA A 189 -41.78 -37.21 -16.29
CA ALA A 189 -43.03 -37.92 -16.02
C ALA A 189 -43.18 -38.36 -14.56
N MET A 190 -42.11 -38.45 -13.81
CA MET A 190 -42.11 -38.79 -12.37
C MET A 190 -42.07 -37.57 -11.43
N GLY A 191 -42.30 -36.38 -11.98
CA GLY A 191 -42.30 -35.16 -11.20
C GLY A 191 -40.91 -34.67 -10.75
N VAL A 192 -39.84 -35.18 -11.34
CA VAL A 192 -38.46 -34.72 -11.09
C VAL A 192 -38.16 -33.60 -12.08
N ASP A 193 -37.51 -32.59 -11.59
CA ASP A 193 -37.06 -31.44 -12.40
C ASP A 193 -36.18 -31.89 -13.57
N ASN A 194 -36.39 -31.29 -14.73
CA ASN A 194 -35.49 -31.48 -15.86
C ASN A 194 -34.15 -30.80 -15.57
N LYS A 195 -33.10 -31.31 -16.20
CA LYS A 195 -31.78 -30.68 -16.16
C LYS A 195 -31.83 -29.26 -16.72
N THR A 196 -31.03 -28.37 -16.11
CA THR A 196 -30.80 -27.04 -16.65
C THR A 196 -30.08 -27.12 -18.01
N VAL A 197 -30.04 -26.01 -18.74
CA VAL A 197 -29.31 -25.92 -20.01
C VAL A 197 -27.82 -26.21 -19.80
N GLY A 198 -27.21 -25.61 -18.73
CA GLY A 198 -25.81 -25.85 -18.39
C GLY A 198 -25.50 -27.31 -18.09
N GLU A 199 -26.34 -27.96 -17.26
CA GLU A 199 -26.17 -29.39 -16.98
C GLU A 199 -26.34 -30.29 -18.23
N LYS A 200 -27.38 -30.02 -19.01
CA LYS A 200 -27.77 -30.90 -20.14
C LYS A 200 -26.76 -30.82 -21.25
N TYR A 201 -26.28 -29.64 -21.59
CA TYR A 201 -25.51 -29.43 -22.81
C TYR A 201 -24.02 -29.22 -22.56
N MET A 202 -23.64 -28.65 -21.40
CA MET A 202 -22.24 -28.38 -21.05
C MET A 202 -21.69 -29.37 -20.03
N GLY A 203 -22.54 -30.17 -19.37
CA GLY A 203 -22.14 -30.99 -18.23
C GLY A 203 -21.76 -30.15 -17.01
N LEU A 204 -22.23 -28.91 -16.97
CA LEU A 204 -21.96 -27.96 -15.90
C LEU A 204 -22.75 -28.36 -14.66
N LYS A 205 -22.09 -28.33 -13.54
CA LYS A 205 -22.67 -28.59 -12.22
C LYS A 205 -22.52 -27.34 -11.35
N LYS A 206 -23.36 -27.20 -10.35
CA LYS A 206 -23.24 -26.16 -9.34
C LYS A 206 -23.27 -26.73 -7.92
N THR A 207 -22.59 -26.09 -7.02
CA THR A 207 -22.67 -26.32 -5.58
C THR A 207 -22.88 -24.97 -4.90
N VAL A 208 -23.90 -24.89 -4.07
CA VAL A 208 -24.21 -23.71 -3.25
C VAL A 208 -23.93 -24.05 -1.79
N GLY A 209 -23.22 -23.21 -1.10
CA GLY A 209 -22.88 -23.39 0.32
C GLY A 209 -21.85 -22.36 0.80
N THR A 210 -21.39 -22.50 2.02
CA THR A 210 -20.42 -21.55 2.61
C THR A 210 -19.01 -21.86 2.12
N LEU A 211 -18.30 -20.87 1.59
CA LEU A 211 -16.86 -20.96 1.31
C LEU A 211 -16.08 -21.01 2.62
N ALA A 212 -15.83 -22.20 3.11
CA ALA A 212 -15.22 -22.41 4.42
C ALA A 212 -13.71 -22.22 4.40
N THR A 213 -13.04 -22.72 3.37
CA THR A 213 -11.59 -22.59 3.19
C THR A 213 -11.25 -22.21 1.78
N PHE A 214 -10.22 -21.42 1.64
CA PHE A 214 -9.63 -21.04 0.35
C PHE A 214 -8.11 -20.93 0.56
N ALA A 215 -7.32 -21.66 -0.23
CA ALA A 215 -5.88 -21.71 -0.07
C ALA A 215 -5.16 -21.94 -1.39
N LYS A 216 -3.98 -21.33 -1.57
CA LYS A 216 -3.11 -21.59 -2.73
C LYS A 216 -2.48 -22.97 -2.66
N THR A 217 -2.39 -23.62 -3.76
CA THR A 217 -1.69 -24.89 -3.86
C THR A 217 -0.18 -24.64 -3.83
N SER A 218 0.51 -25.18 -2.83
CA SER A 218 1.96 -25.00 -2.67
C SER A 218 2.73 -25.21 -3.99
N GLY A 219 3.51 -24.19 -4.39
CA GLY A 219 4.34 -24.20 -5.59
C GLY A 219 3.58 -24.16 -6.94
N LYS A 220 2.30 -23.73 -6.95
CA LYS A 220 1.48 -23.63 -8.17
C LYS A 220 0.65 -22.36 -8.16
N ASP A 221 0.32 -21.86 -9.37
CA ASP A 221 -0.62 -20.75 -9.55
C ASP A 221 -2.07 -21.25 -9.59
N THR A 222 -2.45 -22.03 -8.62
CA THR A 222 -3.82 -22.56 -8.47
C THR A 222 -4.20 -22.65 -7.01
N TYR A 223 -5.51 -22.67 -6.76
CA TYR A 223 -6.07 -22.66 -5.42
C TYR A 223 -6.88 -23.92 -5.15
N GLU A 224 -7.06 -24.19 -3.88
CA GLU A 224 -7.98 -25.21 -3.37
C GLU A 224 -9.02 -24.52 -2.49
N LEU A 225 -10.26 -24.98 -2.60
CA LEU A 225 -11.33 -24.45 -1.78
C LEU A 225 -12.24 -25.56 -1.26
N THR A 226 -12.90 -25.27 -0.13
CA THR A 226 -13.88 -26.18 0.46
C THR A 226 -15.17 -25.42 0.71
N ILE A 227 -16.26 -26.00 0.25
CA ILE A 227 -17.61 -25.54 0.54
C ILE A 227 -18.20 -26.41 1.62
N SER A 228 -18.60 -25.79 2.72
CA SER A 228 -19.38 -26.41 3.81
C SER A 228 -20.85 -26.00 3.73
N ASN A 229 -21.68 -26.61 4.57
CA ASN A 229 -23.11 -26.31 4.63
C ASN A 229 -23.76 -26.31 3.24
N VAL A 230 -23.44 -27.33 2.45
CA VAL A 230 -23.94 -27.43 1.08
C VAL A 230 -25.45 -27.47 1.08
N ASN A 231 -26.06 -26.50 0.38
CA ASN A 231 -27.50 -26.49 0.14
C ASN A 231 -27.86 -27.58 -0.88
N THR A 232 -28.51 -28.63 -0.40
CA THR A 232 -28.83 -29.81 -1.21
C THR A 232 -29.90 -29.54 -2.27
N THR A 233 -30.74 -28.53 -2.07
CA THR A 233 -31.80 -28.15 -3.00
C THR A 233 -31.24 -27.38 -4.18
N ASP A 234 -30.29 -26.47 -3.95
CA ASP A 234 -29.76 -25.59 -4.95
C ASP A 234 -28.45 -26.11 -5.58
N SER A 235 -27.99 -27.28 -5.16
CA SER A 235 -26.79 -27.92 -5.66
C SER A 235 -27.12 -29.12 -6.57
N THR A 236 -26.42 -29.25 -7.69
CA THR A 236 -26.57 -30.35 -8.62
C THR A 236 -26.22 -31.73 -8.00
N ASP A 237 -25.18 -31.74 -7.15
CA ASP A 237 -24.72 -32.95 -6.44
C ASP A 237 -24.83 -32.71 -4.93
N GLY A 238 -26.05 -32.50 -4.44
CA GLY A 238 -26.37 -32.13 -3.05
C GLY A 238 -26.26 -33.25 -2.00
N ASP A 239 -25.63 -34.37 -2.32
CA ASP A 239 -25.53 -35.56 -1.45
C ASP A 239 -24.48 -35.45 -0.32
N LYS A 240 -23.63 -34.41 -0.34
CA LYS A 240 -22.56 -34.19 0.63
C LYS A 240 -22.66 -32.83 1.29
N ALA A 241 -22.54 -32.80 2.59
CA ALA A 241 -22.52 -31.56 3.37
C ALA A 241 -21.26 -30.70 3.15
N VAL A 242 -20.17 -31.31 2.64
CA VAL A 242 -18.90 -30.65 2.37
C VAL A 242 -18.37 -31.08 0.99
N LYS A 243 -17.91 -30.11 0.20
CA LYS A 243 -17.26 -30.35 -1.10
C LYS A 243 -15.97 -29.58 -1.21
N SER A 244 -14.94 -30.24 -1.73
CA SER A 244 -13.63 -29.64 -1.98
C SER A 244 -13.32 -29.60 -3.47
N PHE A 245 -12.69 -28.51 -3.90
CA PHE A 245 -12.28 -28.25 -5.27
C PHE A 245 -10.80 -27.93 -5.29
N THR A 246 -10.15 -28.28 -6.40
CA THR A 246 -8.72 -28.10 -6.62
C THR A 246 -8.44 -27.45 -7.96
N LYS A 247 -7.22 -26.99 -8.20
CA LYS A 247 -6.79 -26.33 -9.44
C LYS A 247 -7.65 -25.12 -9.85
N VAL A 248 -8.23 -24.46 -8.88
CA VAL A 248 -8.98 -23.22 -9.10
C VAL A 248 -7.99 -22.15 -9.58
N LYS A 249 -8.33 -21.43 -10.65
CA LYS A 249 -7.39 -20.55 -11.35
C LYS A 249 -7.43 -19.09 -10.89
N LYS A 250 -8.49 -18.69 -10.19
CA LYS A 250 -8.70 -17.30 -9.71
C LYS A 250 -8.71 -17.26 -8.20
N ASP A 251 -8.31 -16.13 -7.67
CA ASP A 251 -8.41 -15.83 -6.25
C ASP A 251 -9.85 -15.44 -5.89
N TYR A 252 -10.43 -16.16 -4.94
CA TYR A 252 -11.75 -15.92 -4.38
C TYR A 252 -11.71 -15.74 -2.84
N SER A 253 -10.54 -15.41 -2.29
CA SER A 253 -10.35 -15.22 -0.85
C SER A 253 -11.32 -14.21 -0.23
N SER A 254 -11.67 -13.17 -0.98
CA SER A 254 -12.64 -12.14 -0.56
C SER A 254 -14.06 -12.68 -0.31
N LEU A 255 -14.39 -13.85 -0.86
CA LEU A 255 -15.67 -14.52 -0.68
C LEU A 255 -15.68 -15.51 0.49
N LYS A 256 -14.57 -15.65 1.19
CA LYS A 256 -14.47 -16.56 2.34
C LYS A 256 -15.57 -16.27 3.37
N TYR A 257 -16.13 -17.34 3.90
CA TYR A 257 -17.27 -17.36 4.83
C TYR A 257 -18.62 -16.89 4.27
N ASN A 258 -18.68 -16.43 3.03
CA ASN A 258 -19.94 -16.13 2.36
C ASN A 258 -20.58 -17.42 1.82
N THR A 259 -21.90 -17.38 1.62
CA THR A 259 -22.58 -18.36 0.78
C THR A 259 -22.26 -18.07 -0.67
N VAL A 260 -21.74 -19.06 -1.33
CA VAL A 260 -21.27 -18.97 -2.72
C VAL A 260 -21.88 -20.05 -3.59
N LYS A 261 -22.00 -19.74 -4.88
CA LYS A 261 -22.29 -20.66 -5.95
C LYS A 261 -20.98 -21.03 -6.67
N VAL A 262 -20.58 -22.28 -6.64
CA VAL A 262 -19.44 -22.80 -7.40
C VAL A 262 -19.94 -23.46 -8.67
N LEU A 263 -19.49 -23.01 -9.83
CA LEU A 263 -19.75 -23.62 -11.12
C LEU A 263 -18.55 -24.47 -11.55
N TYR A 264 -18.79 -25.73 -11.86
CA TYR A 264 -17.74 -26.71 -12.18
C TYR A 264 -18.23 -27.86 -13.07
N LYS A 265 -17.31 -28.56 -13.72
CA LYS A 265 -17.59 -29.85 -14.39
C LYS A 265 -17.02 -31.03 -13.60
N ALA A 266 -15.82 -30.84 -13.05
CA ALA A 266 -15.18 -31.78 -12.16
C ALA A 266 -14.57 -31.02 -10.97
N LYS A 267 -14.13 -31.72 -9.91
CA LYS A 267 -13.54 -31.11 -8.73
C LYS A 267 -12.28 -30.26 -9.01
N ASP A 268 -11.63 -30.50 -10.12
CA ASP A 268 -10.43 -29.81 -10.62
C ASP A 268 -10.68 -29.01 -11.91
N ASP A 269 -11.96 -28.79 -12.23
CA ASP A 269 -12.40 -28.01 -13.40
C ASP A 269 -13.51 -27.04 -12.99
N VAL A 270 -13.09 -25.97 -12.27
CA VAL A 270 -13.94 -24.91 -11.71
C VAL A 270 -13.94 -23.72 -12.65
N TYR A 271 -15.14 -23.26 -13.03
CA TYR A 271 -15.39 -22.14 -13.94
C TYR A 271 -15.62 -20.81 -13.20
N GLY A 272 -16.08 -20.84 -11.98
CA GLY A 272 -16.24 -19.65 -11.17
C GLY A 272 -16.81 -19.93 -9.77
N VAL A 273 -16.57 -18.99 -8.89
CA VAL A 273 -17.13 -18.95 -7.52
C VAL A 273 -17.75 -17.57 -7.35
N PHE A 274 -19.04 -17.52 -7.04
CA PHE A 274 -19.81 -16.28 -6.99
C PHE A 274 -20.56 -16.19 -5.67
N ALA A 275 -20.60 -15.01 -5.05
CA ALA A 275 -21.46 -14.77 -3.91
C ALA A 275 -22.93 -14.90 -4.33
N THR A 276 -23.77 -15.49 -3.49
CA THR A 276 -25.23 -15.50 -3.72
C THR A 276 -25.86 -14.25 -3.08
N ASP A 277 -27.11 -13.94 -3.47
CA ASP A 277 -27.90 -12.87 -2.88
C ASP A 277 -28.28 -13.14 -1.41
N ASP A 278 -28.00 -14.33 -0.90
CA ASP A 278 -28.19 -14.67 0.51
C ASP A 278 -27.24 -13.93 1.46
N ASN A 279 -26.21 -13.30 0.91
CA ASN A 279 -25.22 -12.60 1.72
C ASN A 279 -25.60 -11.14 1.95
N THR A 280 -25.71 -10.77 3.19
CA THR A 280 -25.78 -9.37 3.60
C THR A 280 -24.56 -9.04 4.45
N VAL A 281 -23.78 -8.03 4.03
CA VAL A 281 -22.52 -7.68 4.65
C VAL A 281 -22.55 -6.25 5.16
N GLN A 282 -22.04 -6.03 6.38
CA GLN A 282 -21.83 -4.71 6.96
C GLN A 282 -20.36 -4.58 7.33
N ASN A 283 -19.73 -3.52 6.87
CA ASN A 283 -18.33 -3.21 7.18
C ASN A 283 -18.27 -2.02 8.14
N GLY A 284 -17.27 -2.00 8.99
CA GLY A 284 -17.08 -0.90 9.91
C GLY A 284 -15.76 -1.01 10.67
N VAL A 285 -15.63 -0.24 11.73
CA VAL A 285 -14.47 -0.22 12.62
C VAL A 285 -14.85 -0.84 13.95
N LEU A 286 -13.94 -1.61 14.54
CA LEU A 286 -14.18 -2.35 15.78
C LEU A 286 -14.68 -1.46 16.93
N ALA A 287 -14.18 -0.25 17.03
CA ALA A 287 -14.59 0.70 18.07
C ALA A 287 -16.09 1.04 18.03
N ASP A 288 -16.72 0.94 16.87
CA ASP A 288 -18.14 1.22 16.67
C ASP A 288 -19.01 -0.03 16.82
N LEU A 289 -18.40 -1.20 17.03
CA LEU A 289 -19.08 -2.46 17.24
C LEU A 289 -19.34 -2.70 18.72
N LYS A 290 -20.62 -2.74 19.13
CA LYS A 290 -21.03 -2.87 20.53
C LYS A 290 -22.30 -3.71 20.66
N MET A 291 -22.46 -4.40 21.78
CA MET A 291 -23.74 -5.03 22.11
C MET A 291 -24.74 -3.98 22.60
N ASP A 292 -25.96 -4.06 22.11
CA ASP A 292 -27.13 -3.27 22.56
C ASP A 292 -28.28 -4.24 22.85
N GLY A 293 -28.37 -4.70 24.08
CA GLY A 293 -29.22 -5.80 24.49
C GLY A 293 -28.83 -7.11 23.84
N LYS A 294 -29.71 -7.68 23.01
CA LYS A 294 -29.46 -8.92 22.27
C LYS A 294 -28.96 -8.68 20.82
N LYS A 295 -28.94 -7.42 20.41
CA LYS A 295 -28.49 -7.02 19.07
C LYS A 295 -27.07 -6.51 19.12
N VAL A 296 -26.37 -6.62 18.00
CA VAL A 296 -25.11 -5.93 17.79
C VAL A 296 -25.38 -4.60 17.10
N LYS A 297 -24.67 -3.57 17.52
CA LYS A 297 -24.75 -2.24 16.94
C LYS A 297 -23.41 -1.94 16.27
N LEU A 298 -23.44 -1.58 14.99
CA LEU A 298 -22.29 -1.15 14.21
C LEU A 298 -22.64 0.18 13.52
N ASP A 299 -21.79 1.16 13.69
CA ASP A 299 -21.96 2.50 13.13
C ASP A 299 -23.39 3.07 13.32
N GLY A 300 -23.89 2.96 14.55
CA GLY A 300 -25.21 3.46 14.92
C GLY A 300 -26.38 2.55 14.59
N THR A 301 -26.26 1.61 13.67
CA THR A 301 -27.32 0.70 13.21
C THR A 301 -27.33 -0.61 14.01
N LYS A 302 -28.50 -1.12 14.35
CA LYS A 302 -28.68 -2.36 15.13
C LYS A 302 -29.02 -3.53 14.23
N TYR A 303 -28.32 -4.64 14.44
CA TYR A 303 -28.46 -5.88 13.68
C TYR A 303 -28.81 -7.05 14.59
N ASP A 304 -29.67 -7.93 14.13
CA ASP A 304 -30.02 -9.16 14.82
C ASP A 304 -28.92 -10.22 14.63
N LEU A 305 -28.62 -10.97 15.67
CA LEU A 305 -27.62 -12.05 15.62
C LEU A 305 -28.29 -13.40 15.44
N ALA A 306 -27.70 -14.25 14.63
CA ALA A 306 -28.06 -15.65 14.52
C ALA A 306 -27.81 -16.38 15.87
N LYS A 307 -28.56 -17.45 16.10
CA LYS A 307 -28.38 -18.28 17.31
C LYS A 307 -27.00 -18.94 17.36
N THR A 308 -26.50 -19.33 16.20
CA THR A 308 -25.16 -19.87 16.02
C THR A 308 -24.37 -18.84 15.23
N SER A 309 -23.22 -18.46 15.74
CA SER A 309 -22.37 -17.47 15.10
C SER A 309 -20.90 -17.78 15.40
N SER A 310 -20.02 -17.36 14.50
CA SER A 310 -18.57 -17.56 14.61
C SER A 310 -17.84 -16.22 14.50
N VAL A 311 -16.67 -16.13 15.12
CA VAL A 311 -15.80 -14.97 15.10
C VAL A 311 -14.44 -15.40 14.56
N TYR A 312 -13.94 -14.65 13.61
CA TYR A 312 -12.61 -14.82 13.03
C TYR A 312 -11.79 -13.54 13.27
N VAL A 313 -10.58 -13.69 13.78
CA VAL A 313 -9.62 -12.61 13.92
C VAL A 313 -8.41 -12.96 13.06
N ASP A 314 -8.09 -12.13 12.08
CA ASP A 314 -7.05 -12.38 11.08
C ASP A 314 -7.15 -13.77 10.43
N GLY A 315 -8.38 -14.17 10.11
CA GLY A 315 -8.68 -15.47 9.49
C GLY A 315 -8.73 -16.67 10.46
N GLU A 316 -8.40 -16.46 11.73
CA GLU A 316 -8.40 -17.51 12.76
C GLU A 316 -9.70 -17.52 13.54
N ILE A 317 -10.36 -18.69 13.56
CA ILE A 317 -11.57 -18.86 14.37
C ILE A 317 -11.26 -18.71 15.85
N GLN A 318 -12.14 -18.04 16.57
CA GLN A 318 -11.98 -17.77 17.98
C GLN A 318 -12.75 -18.78 18.83
N TYR A 319 -12.06 -19.39 19.75
CA TYR A 319 -12.63 -20.30 20.77
C TYR A 319 -12.65 -19.62 22.14
N VAL A 320 -13.60 -19.99 22.97
CA VAL A 320 -13.60 -19.55 24.36
C VAL A 320 -12.45 -20.24 25.07
N ALA A 321 -11.52 -19.49 25.64
CA ALA A 321 -10.39 -20.01 26.40
C ALA A 321 -10.78 -20.18 27.89
N ASP A 322 -11.44 -19.15 28.44
CA ASP A 322 -11.97 -19.15 29.80
C ASP A 322 -13.38 -18.55 29.79
N LYS A 323 -14.38 -19.32 30.23
CA LYS A 323 -15.77 -18.88 30.24
C LYS A 323 -16.06 -17.83 31.31
N ASP A 324 -15.32 -17.84 32.40
CA ASP A 324 -15.53 -16.96 33.56
C ASP A 324 -14.76 -15.65 33.35
N ALA A 325 -13.50 -15.72 32.89
CA ALA A 325 -12.70 -14.57 32.53
C ALA A 325 -13.07 -14.00 31.15
N LYS A 326 -13.88 -14.70 30.33
CA LYS A 326 -14.30 -14.31 28.99
C LYS A 326 -13.12 -13.98 28.09
N THR A 327 -12.11 -14.84 28.11
CA THR A 327 -10.96 -14.78 27.22
C THR A 327 -11.11 -15.74 26.04
N PHE A 328 -10.43 -15.46 24.94
CA PHE A 328 -10.52 -16.20 23.70
C PHE A 328 -9.15 -16.62 23.20
N THR A 329 -9.12 -17.63 22.35
CA THR A 329 -7.90 -18.18 21.74
C THR A 329 -8.21 -18.73 20.36
N ALA A 330 -7.27 -18.59 19.43
CA ALA A 330 -7.30 -19.28 18.15
C ALA A 330 -6.85 -20.74 18.26
N ASP A 331 -6.16 -21.13 19.36
CA ASP A 331 -5.67 -22.49 19.56
C ASP A 331 -6.76 -23.38 20.17
N PRO A 332 -7.33 -24.35 19.42
CA PRO A 332 -8.38 -25.22 19.92
C PRO A 332 -7.92 -26.13 21.08
N LYS A 333 -6.61 -26.30 21.27
CA LYS A 333 -6.05 -27.08 22.37
C LYS A 333 -6.13 -26.34 23.72
N LYS A 334 -6.13 -25.00 23.65
CA LYS A 334 -6.27 -24.10 24.81
C LYS A 334 -7.71 -23.69 25.06
N ALA A 335 -8.64 -24.12 24.21
CA ALA A 335 -10.03 -23.81 24.35
C ALA A 335 -10.68 -24.53 25.55
N TYR A 336 -11.69 -23.87 26.12
CA TYR A 336 -12.55 -24.44 27.15
C TYR A 336 -13.26 -25.68 26.59
N LYS A 337 -13.09 -26.77 27.31
CA LYS A 337 -13.76 -28.05 27.06
C LYS A 337 -14.92 -28.16 28.03
N GLY A 338 -16.16 -28.11 27.52
CA GLY A 338 -17.38 -28.02 28.30
C GLY A 338 -17.45 -28.93 29.53
N GLU A 339 -18.41 -28.69 30.44
CA GLU A 339 -18.53 -29.28 31.82
C GLU A 339 -18.49 -30.82 31.89
N ASN A 340 -18.65 -31.50 30.77
CA ASN A 340 -18.66 -32.97 30.69
C ASN A 340 -17.39 -33.61 30.13
N GLY A 341 -16.29 -32.86 30.01
CA GLY A 341 -15.01 -33.39 29.52
C GLY A 341 -15.01 -33.85 28.04
N LYS A 342 -16.07 -33.56 27.28
CA LYS A 342 -16.14 -33.85 25.85
C LYS A 342 -15.22 -32.90 25.10
N SER A 343 -14.37 -33.45 24.27
CA SER A 343 -13.16 -32.93 23.70
C SER A 343 -13.35 -31.91 22.59
N GLU A 344 -14.49 -31.27 22.43
CA GLU A 344 -14.71 -30.27 21.40
C GLU A 344 -14.49 -28.87 21.96
N ALA A 345 -13.57 -28.13 21.32
CA ALA A 345 -13.34 -26.74 21.62
C ALA A 345 -14.62 -25.90 21.31
N ARG A 346 -15.04 -25.09 22.27
CA ARG A 346 -16.23 -24.25 22.08
C ARG A 346 -15.88 -22.94 21.34
N GLU A 347 -16.45 -22.78 20.19
CA GLU A 347 -16.34 -21.52 19.43
C GLU A 347 -16.99 -20.35 20.20
N ALA A 348 -16.41 -19.17 20.05
CA ALA A 348 -16.97 -17.94 20.58
C ALA A 348 -18.14 -17.47 19.73
N THR A 349 -19.21 -17.05 20.37
CA THR A 349 -20.27 -16.34 19.66
C THR A 349 -19.93 -14.86 19.49
N ILE A 350 -20.52 -14.21 18.48
CA ILE A 350 -20.35 -12.76 18.25
C ILE A 350 -20.70 -11.97 19.51
N ALA A 351 -21.81 -12.30 20.17
CA ALA A 351 -22.25 -11.60 21.38
C ALA A 351 -21.24 -11.71 22.54
N GLU A 352 -20.67 -12.88 22.75
CA GLU A 352 -19.66 -13.09 23.80
C GLU A 352 -18.39 -12.31 23.50
N TRP A 353 -17.89 -12.43 22.27
CA TRP A 353 -16.65 -11.82 21.86
C TRP A 353 -16.75 -10.28 21.87
N VAL A 354 -17.81 -9.70 21.29
CA VAL A 354 -18.04 -8.24 21.28
C VAL A 354 -18.20 -7.70 22.71
N THR A 355 -18.92 -8.43 23.58
CA THR A 355 -19.07 -8.02 24.98
C THR A 355 -17.75 -8.00 25.74
N ALA A 356 -16.89 -8.96 25.49
CA ALA A 356 -15.57 -9.04 26.14
C ALA A 356 -14.60 -7.99 25.59
N ASN A 357 -14.59 -7.79 24.27
CA ASN A 357 -13.75 -6.78 23.64
C ASN A 357 -14.10 -5.36 24.12
N ALA A 358 -15.37 -5.05 24.26
CA ALA A 358 -15.82 -3.76 24.81
C ALA A 358 -15.36 -3.52 26.25
N LYS A 359 -15.01 -4.57 26.99
CA LYS A 359 -14.47 -4.52 28.36
C LYS A 359 -12.93 -4.57 28.41
N GLY A 360 -12.26 -4.58 27.26
CA GLY A 360 -10.81 -4.68 27.19
C GLY A 360 -10.26 -6.10 27.43
N ASN A 361 -11.10 -7.12 27.47
CA ASN A 361 -10.68 -8.52 27.68
C ASN A 361 -10.20 -9.21 26.38
N ALA A 362 -10.44 -8.60 25.24
CA ALA A 362 -9.83 -8.99 23.97
C ALA A 362 -8.81 -7.91 23.58
N SER A 363 -7.57 -8.30 23.34
CA SER A 363 -6.46 -7.40 23.02
C SER A 363 -6.44 -7.00 21.53
N VAL A 364 -7.61 -6.60 21.02
CA VAL A 364 -7.72 -6.17 19.61
C VAL A 364 -7.92 -4.67 19.56
N GLU A 365 -7.12 -4.02 18.74
CA GLU A 365 -7.04 -2.57 18.65
C GLU A 365 -8.30 -1.94 18.04
N LYS A 366 -8.71 -0.78 18.59
CA LYS A 366 -9.95 -0.07 18.24
C LYS A 366 -10.09 0.26 16.76
N GLY A 367 -8.98 0.52 16.08
CA GLY A 367 -8.95 0.84 14.66
C GLY A 367 -9.00 -0.38 13.74
N SER A 368 -9.08 -1.60 14.26
CA SER A 368 -9.28 -2.81 13.45
C SER A 368 -10.57 -2.72 12.65
N THR A 369 -10.59 -3.29 11.43
CA THR A 369 -11.82 -3.37 10.64
C THR A 369 -12.64 -4.57 11.04
N VAL A 370 -13.95 -4.43 10.89
CA VAL A 370 -14.90 -5.52 11.12
C VAL A 370 -15.77 -5.70 9.88
N LYS A 371 -16.05 -6.97 9.56
CA LYS A 371 -17.02 -7.39 8.55
C LYS A 371 -18.02 -8.31 9.23
N LEU A 372 -19.27 -7.86 9.29
CA LEU A 372 -20.37 -8.59 9.89
C LEU A 372 -21.24 -9.12 8.75
N SER A 373 -21.44 -10.45 8.69
CA SER A 373 -22.14 -11.09 7.59
C SER A 373 -23.32 -11.95 8.07
N ALA A 374 -24.44 -11.81 7.38
CA ALA A 374 -25.53 -12.77 7.35
C ALA A 374 -25.43 -13.54 6.01
N THR A 375 -25.46 -14.85 6.04
CA THR A 375 -25.07 -15.68 4.90
C THR A 375 -26.12 -16.73 4.51
N ASP A 376 -27.34 -16.63 5.06
CA ASP A 376 -28.42 -17.61 4.90
C ASP A 376 -29.71 -17.00 4.33
N GLY A 377 -29.63 -15.83 3.70
CA GLY A 377 -30.77 -15.06 3.19
C GLY A 377 -31.63 -14.42 4.29
N SER A 378 -31.29 -14.65 5.57
CA SER A 378 -31.96 -13.96 6.67
C SER A 378 -31.28 -12.63 7.00
N SER A 379 -31.92 -11.85 7.86
CA SER A 379 -31.33 -10.63 8.41
C SER A 379 -30.56 -10.89 9.73
N ASN A 380 -30.29 -12.17 10.04
CA ASN A 380 -29.56 -12.55 11.25
C ASN A 380 -28.08 -12.77 10.95
N TYR A 381 -27.22 -11.96 11.54
CA TYR A 381 -25.79 -12.00 11.30
C TYR A 381 -25.13 -13.15 12.05
N SER A 382 -24.37 -13.96 11.33
CA SER A 382 -23.79 -15.21 11.82
C SER A 382 -22.26 -15.23 11.82
N VAL A 383 -21.62 -14.37 11.06
CA VAL A 383 -20.16 -14.31 10.96
C VAL A 383 -19.66 -12.91 11.27
N LEU A 384 -18.65 -12.83 12.12
CA LEU A 384 -17.86 -11.63 12.38
C LEU A 384 -16.41 -11.91 12.01
N GLU A 385 -15.90 -11.17 11.04
CA GLU A 385 -14.49 -11.15 10.69
C GLU A 385 -13.86 -9.85 11.22
N VAL A 386 -12.72 -9.96 11.85
CA VAL A 386 -11.94 -8.84 12.38
C VAL A 386 -10.56 -8.89 11.76
N THR A 387 -10.14 -7.79 11.13
CA THR A 387 -8.79 -7.64 10.60
C THR A 387 -8.03 -6.65 11.48
N THR A 388 -6.93 -7.09 12.04
CA THR A 388 -6.06 -6.26 12.86
C THR A 388 -4.96 -5.62 12.03
N TYR A 389 -4.40 -4.54 12.55
CA TYR A 389 -3.35 -3.80 11.89
C TYR A 389 -2.21 -3.51 12.85
N THR A 390 -1.00 -3.49 12.30
CA THR A 390 0.18 -2.90 12.94
C THR A 390 0.67 -1.73 12.13
N VAL A 391 1.41 -0.83 12.77
CA VAL A 391 2.03 0.32 12.09
C VAL A 391 3.53 0.24 12.29
N LYS A 392 4.28 0.41 11.22
CA LYS A 392 5.74 0.43 11.21
C LYS A 392 6.24 1.52 10.27
N GLU A 393 7.36 2.14 10.62
CA GLU A 393 8.08 3.04 9.73
C GLU A 393 8.72 2.25 8.58
N VAL A 394 8.61 2.79 7.38
CA VAL A 394 9.15 2.19 6.16
C VAL A 394 10.61 2.58 6.05
N THR A 395 11.50 1.60 6.14
CA THR A 395 12.94 1.82 6.03
C THR A 395 13.46 1.67 4.61
N PHE A 396 12.73 0.92 3.77
CA PHE A 396 13.11 0.70 2.38
C PHE A 396 11.91 0.29 1.52
N VAL A 397 11.92 0.69 0.24
CA VAL A 397 10.92 0.29 -0.78
C VAL A 397 11.67 -0.25 -1.99
N GLY A 398 11.46 -1.53 -2.30
CA GLY A 398 11.97 -2.21 -3.50
C GLY A 398 10.91 -2.27 -4.60
N SER A 399 11.23 -2.97 -5.70
CA SER A 399 10.32 -3.19 -6.83
C SER A 399 9.16 -4.13 -6.48
N ASP A 400 9.40 -5.08 -5.61
CA ASP A 400 8.55 -6.22 -5.28
C ASP A 400 8.38 -6.41 -3.75
N TYR A 401 8.92 -5.51 -2.95
CA TYR A 401 8.81 -5.59 -1.50
C TYR A 401 8.92 -4.23 -0.80
N VAL A 402 8.41 -4.17 0.43
CA VAL A 402 8.57 -3.05 1.36
C VAL A 402 9.20 -3.58 2.64
N THR A 403 10.18 -2.86 3.19
CA THR A 403 10.75 -3.15 4.51
C THR A 403 10.24 -2.17 5.54
N ALA A 404 9.55 -2.68 6.55
CA ALA A 404 9.03 -1.92 7.68
C ALA A 404 9.16 -2.76 8.96
N GLY A 405 10.36 -2.78 9.54
CA GLY A 405 10.74 -3.69 10.61
C GLY A 405 11.08 -5.10 10.13
N THR A 406 10.33 -5.65 9.18
CA THR A 406 10.60 -6.89 8.44
C THR A 406 10.34 -6.66 6.96
N LYS A 407 10.74 -7.60 6.11
CA LYS A 407 10.48 -7.58 4.66
C LYS A 407 9.06 -8.08 4.40
N TYR A 408 8.31 -7.35 3.56
CA TYR A 408 6.96 -7.70 3.09
C TYR A 408 7.01 -7.79 1.58
N GLU A 409 6.88 -8.98 1.03
CA GLU A 409 7.01 -9.27 -0.41
C GLU A 409 5.66 -9.20 -1.12
N ASP A 410 5.65 -8.83 -2.40
CA ASP A 410 4.42 -8.65 -3.17
C ASP A 410 3.71 -9.97 -3.49
N ASP A 411 4.38 -11.10 -3.37
CA ASP A 411 3.76 -12.42 -3.46
C ASP A 411 2.94 -12.78 -2.20
N GLU A 412 3.26 -12.19 -1.03
CA GLU A 412 2.57 -12.39 0.24
C GLU A 412 1.68 -11.20 0.65
N TYR A 413 1.93 -10.00 0.12
CA TYR A 413 1.25 -8.76 0.52
C TYR A 413 0.82 -7.94 -0.70
N ASN A 414 -0.32 -7.28 -0.58
CA ASN A 414 -0.73 -6.23 -1.50
C ASN A 414 -0.03 -4.94 -1.08
N LEU A 415 0.98 -4.53 -1.84
CA LEU A 415 1.79 -3.37 -1.56
C LEU A 415 1.17 -2.11 -2.18
N ASP A 416 1.05 -1.03 -1.40
CA ASP A 416 0.60 0.27 -1.91
C ASP A 416 1.73 0.93 -2.70
N SER A 417 1.51 1.18 -3.98
CA SER A 417 2.48 1.81 -4.88
C SER A 417 2.83 3.26 -4.51
N ASN A 418 2.07 3.90 -3.62
CA ASN A 418 2.32 5.26 -3.17
C ASN A 418 3.20 5.33 -1.91
N ILE A 419 3.55 4.18 -1.35
CA ILE A 419 4.38 4.12 -0.15
C ILE A 419 5.83 4.44 -0.49
N LYS A 420 6.49 5.21 0.36
CA LYS A 420 7.88 5.63 0.20
C LYS A 420 8.67 5.34 1.47
N LYS A 421 10.00 5.37 1.34
CA LYS A 421 10.87 5.35 2.51
C LYS A 421 10.51 6.52 3.44
N ASP A 422 10.63 6.29 4.74
CA ASP A 422 10.29 7.22 5.83
C ASP A 422 8.77 7.50 5.98
N ASP A 423 7.91 6.87 5.17
CA ASP A 423 6.47 6.80 5.44
C ASP A 423 6.19 5.80 6.59
N TYR A 424 5.00 5.85 7.12
CA TYR A 424 4.47 4.79 7.98
C TYR A 424 3.58 3.85 7.17
N ALA A 425 3.80 2.56 7.33
CA ALA A 425 2.97 1.52 6.75
C ALA A 425 1.94 1.01 7.75
N VAL A 426 0.69 0.90 7.30
CA VAL A 426 -0.36 0.10 7.94
C VAL A 426 -0.27 -1.30 7.39
N ILE A 427 -0.07 -2.26 8.25
CA ILE A 427 0.19 -3.65 7.88
C ILE A 427 -0.89 -4.52 8.51
N SER A 428 -1.67 -5.23 7.69
CA SER A 428 -2.54 -6.30 8.15
C SER A 428 -1.77 -7.62 8.18
N SER A 429 -2.20 -8.55 9.03
CA SER A 429 -1.71 -9.91 8.96
C SER A 429 -2.06 -10.53 7.60
N LYS A 430 -1.17 -11.33 7.05
CA LYS A 430 -1.57 -12.30 6.02
C LYS A 430 -2.34 -13.41 6.73
N GLY A 431 -3.39 -13.93 6.08
CA GLY A 431 -4.11 -15.07 6.62
C GLY A 431 -3.24 -16.33 6.68
N ASN A 432 -3.71 -17.35 7.37
CA ASN A 432 -2.97 -18.63 7.54
C ASN A 432 -2.86 -19.45 6.26
N TYR A 433 -3.49 -19.04 5.21
CA TYR A 433 -3.43 -19.68 3.91
C TYR A 433 -2.51 -18.87 3.00
N ALA A 434 -1.72 -19.54 2.18
CA ALA A 434 -0.64 -18.95 1.40
C ALA A 434 -1.05 -17.81 0.44
N ASP A 435 -2.33 -17.45 0.39
CA ASP A 435 -2.85 -16.41 -0.52
C ASP A 435 -3.86 -15.46 0.10
N ASP A 436 -4.13 -15.56 1.38
CA ASP A 436 -4.72 -14.44 2.12
C ASP A 436 -3.62 -13.39 2.26
N LYS A 437 -3.29 -12.71 1.15
CA LYS A 437 -2.29 -11.66 1.16
C LYS A 437 -2.65 -10.63 2.22
N GLY A 438 -1.66 -10.30 3.04
CA GLY A 438 -1.74 -9.14 3.89
C GLY A 438 -1.78 -7.86 3.04
N VAL A 439 -1.94 -6.75 3.69
CA VAL A 439 -1.90 -5.42 3.06
C VAL A 439 -0.78 -4.62 3.70
N VAL A 440 0.03 -3.97 2.88
CA VAL A 440 0.98 -2.94 3.31
C VAL A 440 0.58 -1.65 2.61
N ALA A 441 -0.11 -0.79 3.33
CA ALA A 441 -0.62 0.47 2.79
C ALA A 441 0.01 1.67 3.49
N LYS A 442 0.10 2.79 2.80
CA LYS A 442 0.55 4.04 3.40
C LYS A 442 -0.41 4.48 4.51
N ALA A 443 0.12 4.72 5.71
CA ALA A 443 -0.67 5.21 6.84
C ALA A 443 -1.10 6.66 6.64
N GLN A 444 -2.25 6.99 7.20
CA GLN A 444 -2.62 8.39 7.36
C GLN A 444 -1.79 8.99 8.51
N VAL A 445 -1.17 10.12 8.26
CA VAL A 445 -0.37 10.86 9.24
C VAL A 445 -0.97 12.24 9.47
N VAL A 446 -1.02 12.65 10.73
CA VAL A 446 -1.43 13.99 11.14
C VAL A 446 -0.34 14.58 12.00
N GLU A 447 0.20 15.69 11.56
CA GLU A 447 1.22 16.43 12.28
C GLU A 447 0.65 17.72 12.89
N GLY A 448 1.09 18.06 14.08
CA GLY A 448 0.67 19.29 14.71
C GLY A 448 0.90 19.33 16.22
N LYS A 449 0.54 20.47 16.82
CA LYS A 449 0.61 20.68 18.26
C LYS A 449 -0.71 20.22 18.90
N ILE A 450 -0.60 19.43 19.97
CA ILE A 450 -1.78 19.04 20.75
C ILE A 450 -2.33 20.26 21.47
N THR A 451 -3.53 20.66 21.12
CA THR A 451 -4.23 21.82 21.67
C THR A 451 -5.19 21.47 22.80
N SER A 452 -5.62 20.22 22.86
CA SER A 452 -6.52 19.74 23.92
C SER A 452 -6.34 18.24 24.14
N THR A 453 -6.60 17.79 25.36
CA THR A 453 -6.59 16.37 25.74
C THR A 453 -7.86 15.99 26.48
N LYS A 454 -8.30 14.73 26.37
CA LYS A 454 -9.34 14.13 27.21
C LYS A 454 -8.80 12.86 27.83
N THR A 455 -9.23 12.61 29.07
CA THR A 455 -8.86 11.40 29.82
C THR A 455 -10.02 10.43 29.91
N ASN A 456 -9.70 9.16 30.07
CA ASN A 456 -10.64 8.09 30.42
C ASN A 456 -11.00 8.15 31.92
N SER A 457 -11.75 7.15 32.40
CA SER A 457 -12.14 7.04 33.84
C SER A 457 -10.96 6.83 34.76
N ASP A 458 -9.85 6.30 34.26
CA ASP A 458 -8.63 5.99 35.02
C ASP A 458 -7.67 7.18 35.08
N GLY A 459 -8.00 8.26 34.39
CA GLY A 459 -7.20 9.49 34.32
C GLY A 459 -6.18 9.52 33.19
N ASP A 460 -6.10 8.49 32.36
CA ASP A 460 -5.17 8.40 31.24
C ASP A 460 -5.71 9.13 30.01
N ILE A 461 -4.82 9.80 29.27
CA ILE A 461 -5.19 10.45 28.01
C ILE A 461 -5.64 9.42 27.00
N ASP A 462 -6.90 9.51 26.55
CA ASP A 462 -7.49 8.63 25.55
C ASP A 462 -7.90 9.36 24.26
N LYS A 463 -7.86 10.70 24.25
CA LYS A 463 -8.07 11.54 23.06
C LYS A 463 -7.22 12.80 23.11
N VAL A 464 -6.77 13.20 21.92
CA VAL A 464 -6.06 14.46 21.72
C VAL A 464 -6.69 15.23 20.57
N ALA A 465 -6.58 16.57 20.62
CA ALA A 465 -7.00 17.43 19.53
C ALA A 465 -5.81 18.14 18.90
N ILE A 466 -5.76 18.14 17.57
CA ILE A 466 -4.86 18.95 16.75
C ILE A 466 -5.75 19.79 15.81
N ASP A 467 -5.57 21.08 15.76
CA ASP A 467 -6.32 22.02 14.94
C ASP A 467 -7.86 21.84 15.05
N GLY A 468 -8.33 21.56 16.28
CA GLY A 468 -9.75 21.36 16.58
C GLY A 468 -10.29 19.97 16.25
N THR A 469 -9.54 19.11 15.56
CA THR A 469 -9.94 17.72 15.24
C THR A 469 -9.51 16.77 16.35
N TRP A 470 -10.42 15.93 16.83
CA TRP A 470 -10.16 14.96 17.89
C TRP A 470 -9.78 13.60 17.36
N TYR A 471 -8.69 13.03 17.87
CA TYR A 471 -8.19 11.70 17.57
C TYR A 471 -8.20 10.84 18.85
N SER A 472 -8.67 9.61 18.74
CA SER A 472 -8.73 8.66 19.86
C SER A 472 -7.53 7.74 19.84
N THR A 473 -7.01 7.41 21.03
CA THR A 473 -5.91 6.44 21.17
C THR A 473 -6.41 5.01 21.08
N ASN A 474 -5.54 4.12 20.62
CA ASN A 474 -5.65 2.68 20.88
C ASN A 474 -5.28 2.38 22.33
N ALA A 475 -5.62 1.17 22.79
CA ALA A 475 -5.38 0.75 24.17
C ALA A 475 -3.89 0.79 24.57
N GLY A 476 -2.99 0.43 23.66
CA GLY A 476 -1.54 0.43 23.90
C GLY A 476 -0.89 1.81 23.99
N LEU A 477 -1.61 2.88 23.66
CA LEU A 477 -1.13 4.27 23.71
C LEU A 477 -1.89 5.12 24.73
N THR A 478 -2.85 4.55 25.40
CA THR A 478 -3.59 5.25 26.47
C THR A 478 -2.62 5.60 27.60
N GLY A 479 -2.57 6.88 27.99
CA GLY A 479 -1.63 7.38 28.99
C GLY A 479 -0.18 7.63 28.51
N ASP A 480 0.09 7.50 27.20
CA ASP A 480 1.41 7.79 26.64
C ASP A 480 1.80 9.26 26.89
N ASN A 481 2.96 9.47 27.49
CA ASN A 481 3.48 10.80 27.80
C ASN A 481 3.76 11.67 26.55
N ALA A 482 3.89 11.06 25.38
CA ALA A 482 4.04 11.78 24.12
C ALA A 482 2.74 12.53 23.74
N LEU A 483 1.60 12.09 24.24
CA LEU A 483 0.27 12.68 23.94
C LEU A 483 -0.12 13.85 24.85
N ARG A 484 0.80 14.42 25.60
CA ARG A 484 0.54 15.54 26.53
C ARG A 484 0.14 16.83 25.80
N MET A 485 -0.58 17.68 26.51
CA MET A 485 -0.90 19.04 26.09
C MET A 485 0.35 19.79 25.61
N SER A 486 0.20 20.52 24.52
CA SER A 486 1.26 21.32 23.88
C SER A 486 2.43 20.51 23.28
N ALA A 487 2.39 19.19 23.28
CA ALA A 487 3.36 18.40 22.52
C ALA A 487 3.11 18.57 21.02
N SER A 488 4.16 18.77 20.24
CA SER A 488 4.11 18.63 18.78
C SER A 488 4.34 17.18 18.44
N VAL A 489 3.42 16.61 17.70
CA VAL A 489 3.38 15.17 17.44
C VAL A 489 3.06 14.88 15.98
N LYS A 490 3.57 13.75 15.53
CA LYS A 490 3.14 13.06 14.32
C LYS A 490 2.29 11.86 14.76
N LEU A 491 0.99 11.96 14.57
CA LEU A 491 0.05 10.87 14.87
C LEU A 491 -0.09 9.99 13.65
N VAL A 492 0.17 8.72 13.80
CA VAL A 492 -0.04 7.73 12.74
C VAL A 492 -1.36 7.03 12.98
N LEU A 493 -2.25 7.11 12.01
CA LEU A 493 -3.64 6.73 12.17
C LEU A 493 -3.99 5.48 11.36
N VAL A 494 -4.81 4.63 11.96
CA VAL A 494 -5.54 3.57 11.28
C VAL A 494 -7.02 3.76 11.59
N ASN A 495 -7.83 3.95 10.57
CA ASN A 495 -9.26 4.19 10.69
C ASN A 495 -9.64 5.27 11.72
N GLY A 496 -8.83 6.34 11.80
CA GLY A 496 -9.04 7.47 12.71
C GLY A 496 -8.55 7.25 14.14
N TYR A 497 -7.95 6.11 14.45
CA TYR A 497 -7.37 5.80 15.76
C TYR A 497 -5.84 5.89 15.72
N ILE A 498 -5.25 6.41 16.79
CA ILE A 498 -3.80 6.59 16.89
C ILE A 498 -3.16 5.24 17.18
N TYR A 499 -2.31 4.77 16.25
CA TYR A 499 -1.56 3.52 16.35
C TYR A 499 -0.09 3.73 16.71
N ALA A 500 0.46 4.86 16.33
CA ALA A 500 1.79 5.28 16.74
C ALA A 500 1.82 6.80 16.94
N VAL A 501 2.68 7.22 17.83
CA VAL A 501 2.98 8.62 18.10
C VAL A 501 4.45 8.79 17.91
N ASP A 502 4.81 9.67 17.00
CA ASP A 502 6.17 10.16 16.92
C ASP A 502 6.16 11.60 17.45
N THR A 503 7.03 11.89 18.37
CA THR A 503 7.18 13.27 18.83
C THR A 503 7.95 14.03 17.79
N ILE A 504 7.25 14.88 17.05
CA ILE A 504 7.95 15.98 16.40
C ILE A 504 8.57 16.74 17.58
N THR A 505 9.88 16.70 17.64
CA THR A 505 10.56 17.46 18.68
C THR A 505 10.13 18.91 18.48
N ALA A 506 9.26 19.40 19.36
CA ALA A 506 8.71 20.74 19.26
C ALA A 506 9.89 21.70 19.22
N GLY A 507 9.96 22.51 18.17
CA GLY A 507 10.95 23.55 18.10
C GLY A 507 11.98 23.43 17.00
N THR A 508 11.93 22.42 16.09
CA THR A 508 12.85 22.47 14.94
C THR A 508 12.43 23.51 13.92
N SER A 509 11.12 23.74 13.73
CA SER A 509 10.63 24.78 12.80
C SER A 509 10.78 26.19 13.35
N ASP A 510 10.78 26.35 14.69
CA ASP A 510 10.79 27.67 15.37
C ASP A 510 12.10 27.91 16.10
N VAL A 511 13.14 27.10 15.83
CA VAL A 511 14.49 27.28 16.38
C VAL A 511 15.43 27.77 15.29
N ALA A 512 16.24 28.73 15.63
CA ALA A 512 17.26 29.29 14.77
C ALA A 512 18.57 29.51 15.54
N LEU A 513 19.66 29.65 14.79
CA LEU A 513 20.93 30.14 15.34
C LEU A 513 21.07 31.63 15.07
N ILE A 514 21.22 32.42 16.08
CA ILE A 514 21.61 33.84 15.95
C ILE A 514 23.09 33.87 15.61
N VAL A 515 23.44 34.26 14.39
CA VAL A 515 24.85 34.46 14.00
C VAL A 515 25.38 35.78 14.63
N GLU A 516 24.64 36.82 14.38
CA GLU A 516 24.96 38.17 14.92
C GLU A 516 23.70 39.04 15.06
N MET A 517 23.76 40.05 15.87
CA MET A 517 22.72 41.07 16.02
C MET A 517 23.30 42.46 15.89
N GLY A 518 22.51 43.40 15.41
CA GLY A 518 22.89 44.78 15.23
C GLY A 518 21.74 45.78 15.36
N LYS A 519 22.07 47.07 15.41
CA LYS A 519 21.09 48.14 15.25
C LYS A 519 20.73 48.25 13.76
N SER A 520 19.45 48.44 13.46
CA SER A 520 19.04 48.73 12.10
C SER A 520 19.75 49.99 11.57
N ASN A 521 20.24 49.95 10.35
CA ASN A 521 20.86 51.11 9.68
C ASN A 521 19.83 52.18 9.27
N THR A 522 18.55 51.90 9.41
CA THR A 522 17.45 52.81 9.09
C THR A 522 17.21 53.74 10.26
N VAL A 523 17.37 55.07 10.03
CA VAL A 523 17.15 56.11 11.04
C VAL A 523 15.71 56.03 11.56
N GLY A 524 15.56 55.94 12.89
CA GLY A 524 14.25 55.84 13.55
C GLY A 524 13.59 54.44 13.50
N SER A 525 14.32 53.41 13.07
CA SER A 525 13.81 52.04 13.06
C SER A 525 13.29 51.62 14.43
N LYS A 526 12.14 50.98 14.41
CA LYS A 526 11.49 50.37 15.59
C LYS A 526 12.11 49.02 15.93
N TYR A 527 12.94 48.45 15.05
CA TYR A 527 13.47 47.11 15.13
C TYR A 527 14.98 47.08 15.29
N TYR A 528 15.50 45.96 15.77
CA TYR A 528 16.90 45.56 15.61
C TYR A 528 17.03 44.69 14.37
N GLN A 529 18.22 44.30 13.98
CA GLN A 529 18.45 43.30 12.91
C GLN A 529 19.25 42.14 13.48
N ALA A 530 18.92 40.92 13.00
CA ALA A 530 19.67 39.73 13.29
C ALA A 530 19.92 38.93 12.01
N ARG A 531 21.10 38.36 11.86
CA ARG A 531 21.39 37.31 10.91
C ARG A 531 21.07 35.98 11.57
N LEU A 532 20.15 35.24 11.01
CA LEU A 532 19.67 33.97 11.53
C LEU A 532 19.95 32.85 10.52
N ILE A 533 20.41 31.70 11.01
CA ILE A 533 20.34 30.44 10.29
C ILE A 533 19.10 29.73 10.80
N LEU A 534 18.14 29.47 9.92
CA LEU A 534 16.91 28.74 10.25
C LEU A 534 17.15 27.22 10.23
N ALA A 535 16.21 26.45 10.76
CA ALA A 535 16.31 25.00 10.84
C ALA A 535 16.40 24.30 9.47
N ASP A 536 15.87 24.92 8.41
CA ASP A 536 15.94 24.46 7.01
C ASP A 536 17.28 24.84 6.32
N GLY A 537 18.20 25.47 7.02
CA GLY A 537 19.48 25.94 6.51
C GLY A 537 19.46 27.34 5.88
N THR A 538 18.28 27.98 5.80
CA THR A 538 18.17 29.35 5.26
C THR A 538 18.99 30.34 6.10
N ASP A 539 19.90 31.08 5.47
CA ASP A 539 20.70 32.17 6.05
C ASP A 539 20.12 33.51 5.62
N LYS A 540 19.62 34.28 6.56
CA LYS A 540 19.00 35.57 6.26
C LYS A 540 19.14 36.63 7.37
N VAL A 541 19.11 37.89 6.94
CA VAL A 541 19.00 39.04 7.84
C VAL A 541 17.54 39.45 7.97
N VAL A 542 17.06 39.56 9.21
CA VAL A 542 15.67 39.83 9.54
C VAL A 542 15.55 41.02 10.48
N ASP A 543 14.40 41.73 10.41
CA ASP A 543 14.04 42.71 11.41
C ASP A 543 13.48 42.00 12.65
N VAL A 544 13.99 42.38 13.81
CA VAL A 544 13.69 41.75 15.11
C VAL A 544 13.11 42.78 16.07
N GLU A 545 12.08 42.37 16.83
CA GLU A 545 11.52 43.18 17.91
C GLU A 545 12.63 43.56 18.92
N LYS A 546 12.51 44.74 19.52
CA LYS A 546 13.46 45.17 20.55
C LYS A 546 13.32 44.46 21.90
N LYS A 547 12.31 43.65 22.02
CA LYS A 547 12.07 42.72 23.11
C LYS A 547 11.98 41.30 22.58
N ASP A 548 12.36 40.35 23.41
CA ASP A 548 12.16 38.95 23.14
C ASP A 548 10.70 38.51 23.43
N GLY A 549 10.35 37.26 23.13
CA GLY A 549 9.01 36.70 23.34
C GLY A 549 8.55 36.66 24.81
N ASN A 550 9.42 36.96 25.74
CA ASN A 550 9.10 37.14 27.15
C ASN A 550 8.94 38.64 27.53
N ASP A 551 8.85 39.52 26.55
CA ASP A 551 8.83 40.99 26.71
C ASP A 551 10.07 41.57 27.41
N VAL A 552 11.19 40.87 27.37
CA VAL A 552 12.46 41.31 27.92
C VAL A 552 13.22 42.12 26.88
N ALA A 553 13.66 43.32 27.24
CA ALA A 553 14.46 44.15 26.36
C ALA A 553 15.79 43.45 25.98
N LEU A 554 16.01 43.30 24.67
CA LEU A 554 17.28 42.80 24.17
C LEU A 554 18.39 43.80 24.42
N ASP A 555 19.57 43.35 24.87
CA ASP A 555 20.69 44.19 25.24
C ASP A 555 21.39 44.80 24.02
N SER A 556 20.94 45.96 23.66
CA SER A 556 21.52 46.68 22.51
C SER A 556 22.91 47.27 22.76
N ALA A 557 23.37 47.27 23.99
CA ALA A 557 24.72 47.75 24.34
C ALA A 557 25.79 46.68 24.08
N ASN A 558 25.39 45.41 24.10
CA ASN A 558 26.29 44.29 23.92
C ASN A 558 25.65 43.17 23.16
N PHE A 559 25.42 43.32 21.84
CA PHE A 559 24.86 42.32 20.98
C PHE A 559 25.74 41.07 20.85
N THR A 560 27.04 41.15 21.14
CA THR A 560 27.95 40.02 21.01
C THR A 560 27.59 38.84 21.90
N LYS A 561 26.84 39.07 22.97
CA LYS A 561 26.36 38.00 23.85
C LYS A 561 25.33 37.08 23.16
N TYR A 562 24.72 37.55 22.08
CA TYR A 562 23.75 36.76 21.31
C TYR A 562 24.38 36.04 20.12
N SER A 563 25.64 36.34 19.77
CA SER A 563 26.32 35.69 18.66
C SER A 563 26.50 34.19 18.93
N ASN A 564 26.21 33.39 17.92
CA ASN A 564 26.25 31.92 17.97
C ASN A 564 25.39 31.34 19.11
N THR A 565 24.21 31.89 19.28
CA THR A 565 23.26 31.49 20.33
C THR A 565 22.00 30.95 19.69
N LEU A 566 21.56 29.77 20.14
CA LEU A 566 20.26 29.22 19.76
C LEU A 566 19.13 30.13 20.27
N CYS A 567 18.07 30.25 19.46
CA CYS A 567 16.86 30.98 19.85
C CYS A 567 15.63 30.29 19.35
N THR A 568 14.50 30.54 19.99
CA THR A 568 13.17 30.34 19.36
C THR A 568 12.75 31.65 18.70
N TYR A 569 11.85 31.56 17.72
CA TYR A 569 11.31 32.74 17.05
C TYR A 569 9.84 32.56 16.66
N ASP A 570 9.14 33.70 16.59
CA ASP A 570 7.83 33.85 15.97
C ASP A 570 7.91 34.94 14.91
N VAL A 571 7.09 34.83 13.86
CA VAL A 571 7.06 35.80 12.76
C VAL A 571 5.67 36.40 12.61
N SER A 572 5.61 37.74 12.65
CA SER A 572 4.39 38.47 12.34
C SER A 572 4.70 39.63 11.39
N LYS A 573 4.09 39.62 10.20
CA LYS A 573 4.27 40.67 9.18
C LYS A 573 5.75 40.92 8.86
N ASP A 574 6.49 39.82 8.63
CA ASP A 574 7.95 39.82 8.33
C ASP A 574 8.86 40.37 9.46
N VAL A 575 8.34 40.58 10.65
CA VAL A 575 9.09 40.92 11.83
C VAL A 575 9.21 39.72 12.75
N TYR A 576 10.42 39.48 13.23
CA TYR A 576 10.76 38.36 14.10
C TYR A 576 10.73 38.79 15.56
N THR A 577 10.05 38.02 16.38
CA THR A 577 10.20 38.07 17.85
C THR A 577 11.07 36.87 18.22
N ILE A 578 12.28 37.13 18.67
CA ILE A 578 13.23 36.06 19.03
C ILE A 578 13.30 35.91 20.55
N THR A 579 13.54 34.69 21.02
CA THR A 579 13.83 34.43 22.45
C THR A 579 15.11 33.59 22.52
N PRO A 580 16.22 34.20 22.97
CA PRO A 580 17.47 33.45 23.14
C PRO A 580 17.30 32.32 24.15
N VAL A 581 17.81 31.12 23.76
CA VAL A 581 17.71 29.93 24.59
C VAL A 581 18.56 30.04 25.86
N GLY A 582 17.98 29.67 26.97
CA GLY A 582 18.61 29.66 28.28
C GLY A 582 17.78 30.33 29.34
N GLU A 583 18.45 30.73 30.46
CA GLU A 583 17.83 31.42 31.55
C GLU A 583 18.26 32.89 31.57
N THR A 584 17.31 33.80 31.58
CA THR A 584 17.54 35.23 31.70
C THR A 584 16.84 35.77 32.94
N THR A 585 17.58 36.32 33.85
CA THR A 585 17.02 36.98 35.04
C THR A 585 16.98 38.47 34.81
N VAL A 586 15.78 39.05 34.89
CA VAL A 586 15.56 40.50 34.83
C VAL A 586 15.25 41.01 36.23
N THR A 587 16.07 41.96 36.72
CA THR A 587 15.88 42.59 37.99
C THR A 587 15.23 43.98 37.77
N THR A 588 14.09 44.19 38.38
CA THR A 588 13.36 45.45 38.37
C THR A 588 13.35 46.06 39.79
N SER A 589 12.85 47.27 39.91
CA SER A 589 12.70 47.93 41.24
C SER A 589 11.71 47.19 42.16
N THR A 590 10.89 46.27 41.60
CA THR A 590 9.89 45.46 42.32
C THR A 590 10.31 44.03 42.60
N GLY A 591 11.50 43.61 42.14
CA GLY A 591 12.08 42.28 42.33
C GLY A 591 12.72 41.70 41.06
N SER A 592 13.26 40.50 41.19
CA SER A 592 13.85 39.76 40.07
C SER A 592 12.91 38.70 39.57
N LYS A 593 12.79 38.55 38.22
CA LYS A 593 12.04 37.49 37.55
C LYS A 593 12.97 36.75 36.61
N THR A 594 13.03 35.44 36.73
CA THR A 594 13.78 34.56 35.81
C THR A 594 12.87 34.02 34.73
N TYR A 595 13.25 34.24 33.50
CA TYR A 595 12.63 33.66 32.30
C TYR A 595 13.49 32.51 31.81
N LYS A 596 12.85 31.41 31.44
CA LYS A 596 13.49 30.19 30.92
C LYS A 596 12.94 29.86 29.55
N GLU A 597 13.82 29.70 28.60
CA GLU A 597 13.48 29.28 27.26
C GLU A 597 14.33 28.07 26.84
N TYR A 598 13.70 26.94 26.58
CA TYR A 598 14.36 25.70 26.18
C TYR A 598 13.66 25.04 25.02
N ALA A 599 12.81 25.75 24.27
CA ALA A 599 12.09 25.24 23.10
C ALA A 599 11.39 23.92 23.38
N GLY A 600 10.78 23.76 24.57
CA GLY A 600 10.11 22.51 24.96
C GLY A 600 11.04 21.40 25.47
N TYR A 601 12.35 21.60 25.45
CA TYR A 601 13.34 20.74 26.11
C TYR A 601 13.47 21.01 27.59
N GLU A 602 14.10 20.07 28.30
CA GLU A 602 14.26 20.21 29.76
C GLU A 602 15.50 21.02 30.14
N ASN A 603 16.58 20.88 29.36
CA ASN A 603 17.87 21.37 29.67
C ASN A 603 18.56 22.03 28.48
N LEU A 604 19.47 22.98 28.79
CA LEU A 604 20.50 23.45 27.88
C LEU A 604 21.86 22.98 28.42
N ILE A 605 22.55 22.16 27.62
CA ILE A 605 23.91 21.71 27.95
C ILE A 605 24.93 22.38 27.03
N SER A 606 26.11 22.69 27.53
CA SER A 606 27.17 23.30 26.73
C SER A 606 28.57 22.92 27.21
N THR A 607 29.53 22.91 26.27
CA THR A 607 30.96 22.78 26.52
C THR A 607 31.74 23.40 25.35
N THR A 608 32.99 23.76 25.61
CA THR A 608 33.95 24.20 24.59
C THR A 608 34.88 23.07 24.17
N LYS A 609 34.73 21.87 24.75
CA LYS A 609 35.62 20.72 24.56
C LYS A 609 34.87 19.41 24.40
N ALA A 610 33.97 19.38 23.42
CA ALA A 610 33.31 18.14 23.06
C ALA A 610 34.13 17.32 22.04
N LYS A 611 33.92 16.03 22.06
CA LYS A 611 34.36 15.08 21.03
C LYS A 611 33.14 14.42 20.45
N ILE A 612 33.11 14.25 19.13
CA ILE A 612 32.00 13.63 18.41
C ILE A 612 32.52 12.35 17.75
N ASP A 613 31.97 11.20 18.13
CA ASP A 613 32.24 9.90 17.56
C ASP A 613 31.09 8.96 17.97
N GLY A 614 30.09 8.78 17.10
CA GLY A 614 28.86 8.05 17.38
C GLY A 614 27.99 8.67 18.49
N SER A 615 28.61 9.41 19.39
CA SER A 615 27.97 10.20 20.46
C SER A 615 28.82 11.41 20.75
N VAL A 616 28.29 12.37 21.50
CA VAL A 616 29.02 13.57 21.92
C VAL A 616 29.47 13.39 23.35
N THR A 617 30.77 13.40 23.56
CA THR A 617 31.38 13.24 24.90
C THR A 617 32.14 14.51 25.31
N GLY A 618 32.19 14.79 26.59
CA GLY A 618 32.83 15.99 27.15
C GLY A 618 32.34 16.26 28.56
N THR A 619 32.77 17.37 29.14
CA THR A 619 32.20 17.83 30.39
C THR A 619 31.25 18.97 30.07
N PHE A 620 29.94 18.67 30.08
CA PHE A 620 28.88 19.63 29.75
C PHE A 620 28.38 20.29 31.03
N THR A 621 28.30 21.61 31.01
CA THR A 621 27.57 22.38 32.03
C THR A 621 26.09 22.32 31.70
N VAL A 622 25.26 21.94 32.66
CA VAL A 622 23.81 22.00 32.56
C VAL A 622 23.35 23.36 33.10
N LYS A 623 22.73 24.16 32.21
CA LYS A 623 22.28 25.50 32.60
C LYS A 623 21.06 25.40 33.51
N GLY A 624 21.10 26.08 34.63
CA GLY A 624 20.04 26.05 35.66
C GLY A 624 20.15 24.91 36.67
N ALA A 625 21.22 24.11 36.61
CA ALA A 625 21.55 23.10 37.61
C ALA A 625 23.06 23.17 37.92
N GLU A 626 23.47 23.02 39.17
CA GLU A 626 24.90 22.91 39.57
C GLU A 626 25.48 21.52 39.24
N THR A 627 25.07 20.93 38.12
CA THR A 627 25.44 19.58 37.72
C THR A 627 26.15 19.61 36.38
N SER A 628 27.02 18.63 36.17
CA SER A 628 27.63 18.38 34.87
C SER A 628 27.25 16.98 34.36
N VAL A 629 27.22 16.82 33.04
CA VAL A 629 27.03 15.52 32.38
C VAL A 629 28.20 15.26 31.45
N SER A 630 28.52 13.99 31.22
CA SER A 630 29.69 13.58 30.43
C SER A 630 29.38 13.15 29.01
N LYS A 631 28.11 12.97 28.71
CA LYS A 631 27.69 12.42 27.40
C LYS A 631 26.35 12.96 26.96
N ALA A 632 26.23 13.27 25.67
CA ALA A 632 24.98 13.56 24.99
C ALA A 632 24.82 12.68 23.76
N TYR A 633 23.55 12.37 23.42
CA TYR A 633 23.18 11.63 22.22
C TYR A 633 22.41 12.58 21.31
N LEU A 634 22.84 12.68 20.07
CA LEU A 634 22.06 13.37 19.03
C LEU A 634 20.99 12.41 18.51
N ASP A 635 19.75 12.87 18.52
CA ASP A 635 18.67 12.15 17.82
C ASP A 635 18.98 12.14 16.31
N ASP A 636 18.59 11.10 15.58
CA ASP A 636 18.85 11.00 14.13
C ASP A 636 18.30 12.20 13.36
N THR A 637 17.12 12.67 13.79
CA THR A 637 16.40 13.80 13.21
C THR A 637 16.76 15.15 13.86
N ALA A 638 17.70 15.19 14.80
CA ALA A 638 18.09 16.43 15.45
C ALA A 638 18.54 17.48 14.43
N VAL A 639 18.14 18.72 14.65
CA VAL A 639 18.64 19.87 13.88
C VAL A 639 19.97 20.30 14.48
N VAL A 640 21.03 20.19 13.71
CA VAL A 640 22.38 20.54 14.15
C VAL A 640 22.89 21.71 13.32
N PHE A 641 22.90 22.88 13.92
CA PHE A 641 23.56 24.06 13.34
C PHE A 641 25.07 23.92 13.48
N VAL A 642 25.79 24.18 12.41
CA VAL A 642 27.26 24.01 12.37
C VAL A 642 27.92 25.27 11.90
N LYS A 643 28.86 25.77 12.70
CA LYS A 643 29.81 26.79 12.30
C LYS A 643 31.14 26.14 11.96
N TYR A 644 31.68 26.43 10.76
CA TYR A 644 32.91 25.84 10.21
C TYR A 644 33.68 26.86 9.38
N LYS A 645 34.91 26.57 8.98
CA LYS A 645 35.74 27.47 8.18
C LYS A 645 35.73 28.93 8.67
N THR A 646 35.72 29.14 9.96
CA THR A 646 35.71 30.45 10.66
C THR A 646 34.31 31.11 10.69
N ASP A 647 33.64 31.35 9.57
CA ASP A 647 32.38 32.09 9.52
C ASP A 647 31.33 31.48 8.56
N ASP A 648 31.56 30.28 8.08
CA ASP A 648 30.56 29.53 7.31
C ASP A 648 29.59 28.81 8.24
N TYR A 649 28.34 28.70 7.81
CA TYR A 649 27.27 28.04 8.57
C TYR A 649 26.51 27.08 7.69
N LYS A 650 26.09 25.96 8.27
CA LYS A 650 25.14 25.02 7.66
C LYS A 650 24.29 24.34 8.71
N VAL A 651 23.26 23.64 8.27
CA VAL A 651 22.44 22.77 9.11
C VAL A 651 22.60 21.35 8.60
N VAL A 652 22.79 20.41 9.52
CA VAL A 652 22.85 18.98 9.23
C VAL A 652 21.94 18.21 10.19
N THR A 653 21.64 16.95 9.86
CA THR A 653 20.88 16.10 10.78
C THR A 653 21.76 15.57 11.91
N GLY A 654 21.14 15.18 13.02
CA GLY A 654 21.87 14.51 14.09
C GLY A 654 22.51 13.21 13.65
N LYS A 655 21.88 12.48 12.69
CA LYS A 655 22.45 11.30 12.04
C LYS A 655 23.80 11.62 11.38
N THR A 656 23.85 12.67 10.59
CA THR A 656 25.08 13.16 9.96
C THR A 656 26.13 13.56 10.99
N ALA A 657 25.75 14.41 11.95
CA ALA A 657 26.69 14.94 12.95
C ALA A 657 27.29 13.84 13.85
N LYS A 658 26.50 12.87 14.29
CA LYS A 658 27.01 11.76 15.12
C LYS A 658 27.89 10.78 14.36
N GLY A 659 27.77 10.74 13.02
CA GLY A 659 28.66 9.98 12.15
C GLY A 659 30.09 10.55 12.07
N TRP A 660 30.32 11.79 12.52
CA TRP A 660 31.62 12.40 12.48
C TRP A 660 32.59 11.72 13.47
N LYS A 661 33.82 11.51 13.03
CA LYS A 661 34.92 11.01 13.87
C LYS A 661 35.82 12.18 14.30
N LYS A 662 35.26 13.16 15.00
CA LYS A 662 35.96 14.33 15.46
C LYS A 662 36.49 14.10 16.87
N THR A 663 37.76 13.81 16.98
CA THR A 663 38.44 13.53 18.27
C THR A 663 39.05 14.76 18.93
N THR A 664 39.08 15.89 18.25
CA THR A 664 39.58 17.16 18.78
C THR A 664 38.46 17.96 19.44
N ASP A 665 38.82 18.86 20.36
CA ASP A 665 37.87 19.69 21.10
C ASP A 665 37.04 20.59 20.15
N VAL A 666 35.72 20.53 20.26
CA VAL A 666 34.77 21.40 19.55
C VAL A 666 33.84 22.10 20.53
N GLY A 667 33.34 23.26 20.14
CA GLY A 667 32.26 23.92 20.89
C GLY A 667 30.95 23.17 20.61
N PHE A 668 30.22 22.82 21.69
CA PHE A 668 28.94 22.13 21.58
C PHE A 668 27.93 22.75 22.54
N THR A 669 26.76 23.06 22.03
CA THR A 669 25.61 23.51 22.82
C THR A 669 24.38 22.76 22.32
N ALA A 670 23.59 22.22 23.24
CA ALA A 670 22.40 21.46 22.82
C ALA A 670 21.23 21.61 23.79
N LEU A 671 20.03 21.55 23.18
CA LEU A 671 18.77 21.42 23.90
C LEU A 671 18.47 19.95 24.09
N THR A 672 18.30 19.53 25.35
CA THR A 672 18.21 18.09 25.66
C THR A 672 17.02 17.73 26.53
N LYS A 673 16.58 16.49 26.41
CA LYS A 673 15.72 15.79 27.38
C LYS A 673 16.55 14.76 28.12
N LYS A 674 16.28 14.59 29.40
CA LYS A 674 16.92 13.56 30.20
C LYS A 674 16.09 12.29 30.18
N ASP A 675 16.71 11.18 29.80
CA ASP A 675 16.15 9.86 29.99
C ASP A 675 17.13 9.04 30.83
N SER A 676 16.68 8.62 32.04
CA SER A 676 17.53 7.95 33.02
C SER A 676 18.80 8.76 33.33
N ASN A 677 19.95 8.35 32.83
CA ASN A 677 21.26 9.04 33.01
C ASN A 677 21.80 9.64 31.70
N ALA A 678 21.03 9.62 30.62
CA ALA A 678 21.43 10.11 29.34
C ALA A 678 20.74 11.44 28.96
N GLN A 679 21.43 12.26 28.18
CA GLN A 679 20.92 13.52 27.63
C GLN A 679 20.70 13.30 26.12
N TYR A 680 19.47 13.40 25.65
CA TYR A 680 19.10 13.28 24.24
C TYR A 680 18.87 14.66 23.65
N ALA A 681 19.62 15.00 22.62
CA ALA A 681 19.60 16.31 21.98
C ALA A 681 18.78 16.26 20.67
N GLY A 682 17.73 17.08 20.60
CA GLY A 682 16.96 17.29 19.39
C GLY A 682 17.37 18.55 18.62
N VAL A 683 18.05 19.49 19.27
CA VAL A 683 18.65 20.69 18.66
C VAL A 683 20.04 20.88 19.23
N ALA A 684 21.02 21.10 18.35
CA ALA A 684 22.39 21.36 18.77
C ALA A 684 23.04 22.44 17.88
N PHE A 685 24.04 23.08 18.46
CA PHE A 685 24.98 23.94 17.76
C PHE A 685 26.39 23.37 17.95
N VAL A 686 27.10 23.14 16.88
CA VAL A 686 28.48 22.67 16.84
C VAL A 686 29.36 23.77 16.25
N ASN A 687 30.37 24.17 16.98
CA ASN A 687 31.34 25.14 16.52
C ASN A 687 32.70 24.47 16.28
N LEU A 688 33.03 24.31 15.03
CA LEU A 688 34.28 23.70 14.55
C LEU A 688 35.41 24.71 14.41
N GLY A 689 35.13 26.03 14.66
CA GLY A 689 36.12 27.05 14.46
C GLY A 689 36.56 27.25 13.02
N SER A 690 37.86 27.13 12.78
CA SER A 690 38.44 27.23 11.42
C SER A 690 38.47 25.91 10.69
N ASP A 691 38.08 24.79 11.35
CA ASP A 691 38.11 23.47 10.75
C ASP A 691 36.95 23.29 9.74
N ASN A 692 37.18 22.46 8.75
CA ASN A 692 36.10 21.95 7.91
C ASN A 692 35.21 20.99 8.72
N THR A 693 34.01 20.73 8.23
CA THR A 693 33.21 19.64 8.75
C THR A 693 34.00 18.34 8.63
N PRO A 694 34.07 17.53 9.71
CA PRO A 694 34.73 16.24 9.63
C PRO A 694 34.10 15.38 8.54
N GLY A 695 34.95 14.68 7.81
CA GLY A 695 34.47 13.77 6.77
C GLY A 695 33.63 12.64 7.38
N GLY A 696 32.42 12.70 7.13
CA GLY A 696 31.39 11.77 6.87
C GLY A 696 30.72 12.48 5.72
N SER A 697 30.77 11.92 4.53
CA SER A 697 30.50 12.71 3.34
C SER A 697 29.06 13.20 3.32
N ASP A 698 28.83 14.49 3.55
CA ASP A 698 27.65 15.19 3.02
C ASP A 698 27.67 15.23 1.47
N LYS A 699 28.64 14.55 0.90
CA LYS A 699 28.81 14.37 -0.53
C LYS A 699 27.81 13.32 -0.99
N THR A 700 26.90 13.74 -1.80
CA THR A 700 25.94 12.86 -2.43
C THR A 700 26.45 12.50 -3.80
N TYR A 701 26.59 11.22 -4.08
CA TYR A 701 27.10 10.72 -5.34
C TYR A 701 25.99 10.13 -6.18
N ALA A 702 26.13 10.27 -7.50
CA ALA A 702 25.26 9.63 -8.46
C ALA A 702 26.07 9.13 -9.66
N VAL A 703 25.46 8.24 -10.43
CA VAL A 703 26.01 7.75 -11.69
C VAL A 703 25.06 8.10 -12.82
N VAL A 704 25.62 8.56 -13.92
CA VAL A 704 24.86 8.92 -15.14
C VAL A 704 24.29 7.67 -15.78
N LEU A 705 22.97 7.59 -15.93
CA LEU A 705 22.28 6.44 -16.51
C LEU A 705 22.11 6.51 -18.03
N ASP A 706 21.97 7.71 -18.58
CA ASP A 706 21.71 7.91 -20.01
C ASP A 706 22.35 9.20 -20.50
N SER A 707 22.26 9.44 -21.81
CA SER A 707 22.78 10.64 -22.46
C SER A 707 22.22 11.92 -21.85
N THR A 708 23.11 12.85 -21.54
CA THR A 708 22.73 14.19 -21.09
C THR A 708 22.28 15.07 -22.28
N TRP A 709 21.39 16.03 -21.99
CA TRP A 709 20.99 17.02 -23.00
C TRP A 709 20.94 18.42 -22.41
N THR A 710 20.96 19.44 -23.28
CA THR A 710 20.80 20.82 -22.82
C THR A 710 19.41 21.33 -23.11
N ASP A 711 18.84 22.09 -22.16
CA ASP A 711 17.58 22.79 -22.32
C ASP A 711 17.74 24.28 -22.00
N LYS A 712 16.92 25.12 -22.64
CA LYS A 712 16.96 26.57 -22.43
C LYS A 712 15.64 27.04 -21.80
N ILE A 713 15.68 27.32 -20.50
CA ILE A 713 14.51 27.74 -19.72
C ILE A 713 14.67 29.21 -19.33
N SER A 714 13.72 30.04 -19.73
CA SER A 714 13.70 31.50 -19.46
C SER A 714 15.01 32.23 -19.82
N GLY A 715 15.70 31.77 -20.89
CA GLY A 715 16.95 32.39 -21.37
C GLY A 715 18.23 31.78 -20.79
N THR A 716 18.17 31.04 -19.70
CA THR A 716 19.30 30.34 -19.09
C THR A 716 19.42 28.93 -19.66
N THR A 717 20.65 28.48 -19.94
CA THR A 717 20.94 27.15 -20.44
C THR A 717 21.18 26.23 -19.27
N TYR A 718 20.54 25.06 -19.28
CA TYR A 718 20.71 24.01 -18.28
C TYR A 718 21.16 22.73 -18.98
N THR A 719 22.00 21.94 -18.29
CA THR A 719 22.27 20.55 -18.62
C THR A 719 21.40 19.65 -17.79
N MET A 720 20.64 18.80 -18.44
CA MET A 720 19.78 17.78 -17.82
C MET A 720 20.54 16.45 -17.76
N VAL A 721 20.69 15.90 -16.56
CA VAL A 721 21.53 14.74 -16.28
C VAL A 721 20.69 13.60 -15.69
N PRO A 722 20.26 12.63 -16.52
CA PRO A 722 19.58 11.42 -16.01
C PRO A 722 20.57 10.58 -15.20
N ALA A 723 20.27 10.32 -13.95
CA ALA A 723 21.20 9.65 -13.06
C ALA A 723 20.50 8.78 -12.01
N TRP A 724 21.28 7.89 -11.43
CA TRP A 724 20.91 7.07 -10.27
C TRP A 724 21.69 7.57 -9.05
N ASN A 725 20.98 7.87 -7.96
CA ASN A 725 21.57 8.37 -6.72
C ASN A 725 21.63 7.32 -5.59
N GLY A 726 21.29 6.05 -5.91
CA GLY A 726 21.24 4.97 -4.93
C GLY A 726 19.85 4.74 -4.33
N SER A 727 18.89 5.68 -4.53
CA SER A 727 17.52 5.55 -4.03
C SER A 727 16.46 5.74 -5.11
N GLU A 728 16.72 6.61 -6.09
CA GLU A 728 15.78 6.90 -7.18
C GLU A 728 16.50 7.33 -8.45
N GLU A 729 15.83 7.13 -9.59
CA GLU A 729 16.25 7.66 -10.89
C GLU A 729 15.78 9.12 -10.99
N VAL A 730 16.72 10.04 -11.07
CA VAL A 730 16.47 11.47 -11.06
C VAL A 730 17.12 12.12 -12.27
N THR A 731 16.45 13.09 -12.86
CA THR A 731 17.08 13.98 -13.84
C THR A 731 17.51 15.27 -13.14
N TYR A 732 18.79 15.38 -12.86
CA TYR A 732 19.37 16.58 -12.26
C TYR A 732 19.46 17.72 -13.26
N LYS A 733 19.26 18.93 -12.79
CA LYS A 733 19.30 20.16 -13.56
C LYS A 733 20.50 21.00 -13.12
N TYR A 734 21.51 21.07 -13.97
CA TYR A 734 22.74 21.84 -13.73
C TYR A 734 22.69 23.16 -14.56
N GLU A 735 22.93 24.30 -13.90
CA GLU A 735 22.99 25.59 -14.63
C GLU A 735 24.29 25.71 -15.43
N GLY A 736 24.17 25.85 -16.73
CA GLY A 736 25.27 25.89 -17.66
C GLY A 736 25.44 24.60 -18.45
N THR A 737 26.67 24.40 -18.98
CA THR A 737 27.01 23.23 -19.79
C THR A 737 28.06 22.40 -19.05
N ILE A 738 27.78 21.14 -18.81
CA ILE A 738 28.73 20.18 -18.26
C ILE A 738 28.79 18.95 -19.18
N ASN A 739 30.00 18.41 -19.36
CA ASN A 739 30.20 17.24 -20.22
C ASN A 739 30.23 15.99 -19.36
N LEU A 740 29.10 15.32 -19.26
CA LEU A 740 28.92 14.04 -18.61
C LEU A 740 28.43 13.02 -19.65
N VAL A 741 28.93 11.81 -19.54
CA VAL A 741 28.52 10.68 -20.36
C VAL A 741 27.98 9.57 -19.46
N LYS A 742 27.22 8.67 -20.04
CA LYS A 742 26.71 7.50 -19.36
C LYS A 742 27.84 6.75 -18.61
N GLY A 743 27.61 6.43 -17.34
CA GLY A 743 28.57 5.78 -16.45
C GLY A 743 29.48 6.74 -15.68
N ASP A 744 29.49 8.02 -15.99
CA ASP A 744 30.23 8.98 -15.20
C ASP A 744 29.70 9.03 -13.77
N ILE A 745 30.61 9.04 -12.81
CA ILE A 745 30.33 9.27 -11.39
C ILE A 745 30.47 10.78 -11.16
N PHE A 746 29.51 11.34 -10.44
CA PHE A 746 29.58 12.74 -10.03
C PHE A 746 29.09 12.93 -8.61
N GLU A 747 29.66 13.91 -7.96
CA GLU A 747 29.17 14.49 -6.72
C GLU A 747 28.18 15.60 -7.04
N TYR A 748 27.10 15.70 -6.29
CA TYR A 748 26.13 16.78 -6.45
C TYR A 748 25.71 17.36 -5.10
N SER A 749 25.35 18.64 -5.14
CA SER A 749 24.75 19.36 -4.02
C SER A 749 23.66 20.29 -4.53
N ALA A 750 22.67 20.60 -3.71
CA ALA A 750 21.62 21.54 -4.09
C ALA A 750 22.22 22.94 -4.32
N ASP A 751 21.85 23.56 -5.45
CA ASP A 751 22.18 24.92 -5.82
C ASP A 751 20.90 25.65 -6.26
N GLY A 752 20.13 26.16 -5.28
CA GLY A 752 18.83 26.78 -5.51
C GLY A 752 17.66 25.81 -5.32
N GLU A 753 16.48 26.20 -5.80
CA GLU A 753 15.22 25.48 -5.54
C GLU A 753 15.09 24.21 -6.39
N ASP A 754 15.62 24.22 -7.63
CA ASP A 754 15.47 23.12 -8.61
C ASP A 754 16.79 22.76 -9.33
N THR A 755 17.92 23.31 -8.92
CA THR A 755 19.22 23.12 -9.57
C THR A 755 20.21 22.45 -8.62
N VAL A 756 21.23 21.82 -9.20
CA VAL A 756 22.33 21.21 -8.46
C VAL A 756 23.68 21.65 -9.03
N ASP A 757 24.62 21.90 -8.14
CA ASP A 757 26.03 21.91 -8.49
C ASP A 757 26.52 20.48 -8.73
N ILE A 758 27.34 20.29 -9.77
CA ILE A 758 27.86 18.97 -10.12
C ILE A 758 29.38 19.03 -10.25
N THR A 759 30.05 18.12 -9.57
CA THR A 759 31.48 17.86 -9.75
C THR A 759 31.67 16.47 -10.33
N LYS A 760 32.20 16.39 -11.55
CA LYS A 760 32.52 15.10 -12.21
C LYS A 760 33.76 14.46 -11.57
N HIS A 761 33.68 13.16 -11.33
CA HIS A 761 34.79 12.34 -10.87
C HIS A 761 35.18 11.29 -11.93
N VAL A 762 36.45 10.96 -12.01
CA VAL A 762 36.95 9.93 -12.92
C VAL A 762 36.96 8.61 -12.17
N GLY A 763 36.04 7.71 -12.54
CA GLY A 763 36.05 6.35 -12.04
C GLY A 763 37.06 5.47 -12.75
N ILE A 764 37.54 4.44 -12.05
CA ILE A 764 38.42 3.40 -12.60
C ILE A 764 37.59 2.13 -12.72
N THR A 765 37.42 1.63 -13.95
CA THR A 765 36.69 0.37 -14.19
C THR A 765 37.65 -0.80 -14.08
N THR A 766 37.35 -1.75 -13.25
CA THR A 766 38.18 -2.90 -12.95
C THR A 766 37.38 -4.10 -12.49
N LYS A 767 38.04 -5.23 -12.29
CA LYS A 767 37.45 -6.43 -11.72
C LYS A 767 37.91 -6.61 -10.28
N VAL A 768 37.02 -7.03 -9.43
CA VAL A 768 37.36 -7.40 -8.06
C VAL A 768 38.04 -8.77 -8.07
N ALA A 769 39.21 -8.86 -7.48
CA ALA A 769 39.96 -10.12 -7.33
C ALA A 769 39.58 -10.85 -6.03
N THR A 770 39.62 -10.13 -4.90
CA THR A 770 39.26 -10.68 -3.60
C THR A 770 38.60 -9.60 -2.74
N TYR A 771 37.70 -10.02 -1.86
CA TYR A 771 37.10 -9.18 -0.82
C TYR A 771 37.16 -9.96 0.49
N ASP A 772 37.74 -9.37 1.52
CA ASP A 772 37.73 -9.90 2.89
C ASP A 772 36.67 -9.17 3.73
N ALA A 773 35.57 -9.87 4.00
CA ALA A 773 34.47 -9.33 4.77
C ALA A 773 34.82 -9.03 6.25
N GLY A 774 35.91 -9.62 6.77
CA GLY A 774 36.34 -9.39 8.16
C GLY A 774 37.15 -8.11 8.34
N SER A 775 38.03 -7.80 7.38
CA SER A 775 38.84 -6.58 7.38
C SER A 775 38.21 -5.44 6.57
N GLY A 776 37.24 -5.74 5.69
CA GLY A 776 36.68 -4.80 4.72
C GLY A 776 37.62 -4.48 3.55
N GLU A 777 38.69 -5.28 3.38
CA GLU A 777 39.71 -5.06 2.33
C GLU A 777 39.24 -5.59 0.99
N ILE A 778 39.43 -4.81 -0.08
CA ILE A 778 39.16 -5.19 -1.45
C ILE A 778 40.45 -5.13 -2.28
N THR A 779 40.72 -6.20 -3.03
CA THR A 779 41.83 -6.25 -3.97
C THR A 779 41.31 -6.38 -5.38
N PHE A 780 41.87 -5.62 -6.31
CA PHE A 780 41.48 -5.60 -7.71
C PHE A 780 42.36 -6.51 -8.57
N ALA A 781 41.76 -7.14 -9.59
CA ALA A 781 42.38 -8.18 -10.38
C ALA A 781 43.65 -7.75 -11.12
N ASP A 782 43.73 -6.48 -11.49
CA ASP A 782 44.89 -5.91 -12.23
C ASP A 782 45.94 -5.28 -11.30
N GLY A 783 45.68 -5.23 -9.99
CA GLY A 783 46.59 -4.66 -9.01
C GLY A 783 46.85 -3.17 -9.17
N THR A 784 46.05 -2.47 -9.98
CA THR A 784 46.29 -1.06 -10.34
C THR A 784 45.68 -0.08 -9.30
N ILE A 785 44.77 -0.56 -8.46
CA ILE A 785 44.12 0.24 -7.45
C ILE A 785 44.56 -0.19 -6.07
N VAL A 786 45.55 0.46 -5.57
CA VAL A 786 46.10 0.35 -4.23
C VAL A 786 46.28 1.75 -3.64
N ASN A 787 46.28 1.84 -2.31
CA ASN A 787 46.57 3.09 -1.66
C ASN A 787 48.05 3.56 -1.89
N LYS A 788 48.38 4.76 -1.41
CA LYS A 788 49.73 5.34 -1.57
C LYS A 788 50.85 4.46 -0.99
N ASP A 789 50.54 3.55 -0.06
CA ASP A 789 51.47 2.65 0.58
C ASP A 789 51.50 1.26 -0.06
N SER A 790 50.82 1.08 -1.24
CA SER A 790 50.66 -0.17 -1.99
C SER A 790 49.88 -1.26 -1.26
N GLU A 791 48.96 -0.83 -0.36
CA GLU A 791 48.06 -1.72 0.37
C GLU A 791 46.67 -1.76 -0.28
N ALA A 792 45.90 -2.81 0.00
CA ALA A 792 44.51 -2.90 -0.47
C ALA A 792 43.64 -1.82 0.13
N TYR A 793 42.76 -1.23 -0.70
CA TYR A 793 41.75 -0.29 -0.24
C TYR A 793 40.70 -0.99 0.60
N LYS A 794 40.12 -0.25 1.53
CA LYS A 794 39.06 -0.73 2.40
C LYS A 794 37.69 -0.19 1.99
N ILE A 795 36.69 -1.05 2.07
CA ILE A 795 35.28 -0.65 2.01
C ILE A 795 34.83 -0.33 3.43
N ASP A 796 34.54 0.93 3.69
CA ASP A 796 33.86 1.31 4.91
C ASP A 796 32.34 1.34 4.63
N SER A 797 31.59 0.43 5.25
CA SER A 797 30.14 0.34 5.08
C SER A 797 29.38 1.61 5.48
N LYS A 798 30.04 2.56 6.15
CA LYS A 798 29.47 3.83 6.55
C LYS A 798 29.82 4.99 5.62
N ASP A 799 30.98 4.92 4.98
CA ASP A 799 31.54 6.03 4.21
C ASP A 799 31.65 5.71 2.71
N THR A 800 31.54 4.43 2.30
CA THR A 800 31.53 4.04 0.89
C THR A 800 30.12 4.03 0.33
N THR A 801 29.86 4.81 -0.70
CA THR A 801 28.59 4.78 -1.45
C THR A 801 28.61 3.68 -2.48
N ILE A 802 27.63 2.78 -2.47
CA ILE A 802 27.50 1.70 -3.45
C ILE A 802 26.25 1.94 -4.29
N LEU A 803 26.43 2.02 -5.61
CA LEU A 803 25.39 2.26 -6.59
C LEU A 803 25.26 1.03 -7.48
N TYR A 804 24.09 0.39 -7.48
CA TYR A 804 23.78 -0.74 -8.34
C TYR A 804 23.03 -0.26 -9.59
N VAL A 805 23.47 -0.65 -10.76
CA VAL A 805 22.86 -0.26 -12.05
C VAL A 805 22.76 -1.46 -12.99
N ASP A 806 21.84 -1.42 -13.92
CA ASP A 806 21.79 -2.23 -15.14
C ASP A 806 22.08 -1.31 -16.33
N SER A 807 23.32 -1.25 -16.78
CA SER A 807 23.74 -0.37 -17.88
C SER A 807 23.02 -0.66 -19.19
N SER A 808 22.60 -1.93 -19.39
CA SER A 808 21.87 -2.33 -20.61
C SER A 808 20.43 -1.80 -20.65
N LYS A 809 19.87 -1.38 -19.51
CA LYS A 809 18.49 -0.88 -19.39
C LYS A 809 18.40 0.58 -18.94
N ASN A 810 19.53 1.24 -18.71
CA ASN A 810 19.59 2.58 -18.14
C ASN A 810 18.83 2.68 -16.80
N LYS A 811 19.02 1.69 -15.93
CA LYS A 811 18.22 1.55 -14.72
C LYS A 811 19.07 1.38 -13.48
N GLY A 812 18.67 2.06 -12.39
CA GLY A 812 19.22 1.89 -11.06
C GLY A 812 18.48 0.79 -10.26
N TYR A 813 19.15 0.22 -9.27
CA TYR A 813 18.60 -0.77 -8.34
C TYR A 813 18.97 -0.42 -6.90
N THR A 814 18.00 -0.60 -6.01
CA THR A 814 18.12 -0.26 -4.59
C THR A 814 18.59 -1.43 -3.71
N ASP A 815 19.21 -2.44 -4.27
CA ASP A 815 19.71 -3.58 -3.49
C ASP A 815 20.79 -3.11 -2.51
N GLY A 816 20.35 -2.78 -1.30
CA GLY A 816 21.15 -2.12 -0.26
C GLY A 816 22.11 -3.01 0.50
N GLU A 817 22.29 -4.26 0.10
CA GLU A 817 23.32 -5.12 0.67
C GLU A 817 24.50 -5.23 -0.27
N ILE A 818 25.71 -5.03 0.28
CA ILE A 818 26.96 -5.32 -0.43
C ILE A 818 26.99 -6.82 -0.71
N GLN A 819 26.46 -7.20 -1.85
CA GLN A 819 26.47 -8.58 -2.35
C GLN A 819 27.83 -8.95 -2.95
N LEU A 820 28.88 -8.18 -2.67
CA LEU A 820 30.22 -8.46 -3.15
C LEU A 820 30.78 -9.77 -2.57
N ALA A 821 30.57 -10.00 -1.29
CA ALA A 821 31.19 -11.10 -0.56
C ALA A 821 30.93 -12.52 -1.11
N PRO A 822 29.70 -12.91 -1.50
CA PRO A 822 29.48 -14.30 -1.94
C PRO A 822 30.05 -14.62 -3.32
N LYS A 823 30.22 -13.64 -4.17
CA LYS A 823 30.67 -13.80 -5.58
C LYS A 823 32.19 -13.66 -5.74
N TYR A 824 32.85 -13.04 -4.77
CA TYR A 824 34.26 -12.64 -4.88
C TYR A 824 35.22 -13.46 -4.02
N ASN A 825 34.79 -14.59 -3.50
CA ASN A 825 35.62 -15.50 -2.71
C ASN A 825 36.68 -16.24 -3.55
N GLY A 826 37.49 -15.48 -4.30
CA GLY A 826 38.66 -16.04 -4.97
C GLY A 826 38.41 -16.94 -6.19
N ASP A 827 37.18 -17.02 -6.69
CA ASP A 827 36.89 -17.70 -7.96
C ASP A 827 37.17 -16.78 -9.13
N THR A 828 38.41 -16.82 -9.59
CA THR A 828 38.90 -16.07 -10.76
C THR A 828 38.33 -16.60 -12.09
N THR A 829 37.54 -17.67 -12.09
CA THR A 829 37.04 -18.31 -13.32
C THR A 829 35.68 -17.82 -13.74
N ASN A 830 34.88 -17.19 -12.86
CA ASN A 830 33.63 -16.51 -13.18
C ASN A 830 33.76 -14.98 -13.02
N ASN A 831 34.54 -14.43 -13.88
CA ASN A 831 34.96 -13.02 -13.88
C ASN A 831 33.91 -12.05 -14.47
N ASP A 832 32.68 -12.15 -14.04
CA ASP A 832 31.60 -11.36 -14.67
C ASP A 832 31.30 -10.02 -13.98
N ASP A 833 31.88 -9.77 -12.79
CA ASP A 833 31.54 -8.61 -12.00
C ASP A 833 32.55 -7.47 -12.18
N ASN A 834 32.32 -6.64 -13.17
CA ASN A 834 33.03 -5.38 -13.32
C ASN A 834 32.45 -4.34 -12.36
N VAL A 835 33.33 -3.55 -11.77
CA VAL A 835 32.97 -2.41 -10.93
C VAL A 835 33.69 -1.16 -11.39
N THR A 836 33.05 -0.01 -11.26
CA THR A 836 33.71 1.27 -11.43
C THR A 836 33.89 1.90 -10.06
N VAL A 837 35.14 2.24 -9.73
CA VAL A 837 35.52 2.70 -8.39
C VAL A 837 35.98 4.15 -8.49
N TYR A 838 35.52 4.97 -7.59
CA TYR A 838 36.07 6.30 -7.34
C TYR A 838 36.68 6.31 -5.93
N VAL A 839 37.95 6.70 -5.88
CA VAL A 839 38.70 6.91 -4.64
C VAL A 839 39.03 8.39 -4.54
N GLU A 840 38.61 9.05 -3.50
CA GLU A 840 38.96 10.44 -3.28
C GLU A 840 40.38 10.51 -2.69
N ASP A 841 41.24 11.35 -3.29
CA ASP A 841 42.55 11.66 -2.74
C ASP A 841 42.38 12.39 -1.40
N GLY A 842 42.42 11.68 -0.30
CA GLY A 842 42.21 12.20 1.03
C GLY A 842 42.76 11.32 2.13
N GLU A 843 42.70 11.84 3.33
CA GLU A 843 43.34 11.29 4.53
C GLU A 843 42.93 9.88 4.95
N ASN A 844 41.89 9.27 4.33
CA ASN A 844 41.26 8.05 4.85
C ASN A 844 41.41 6.80 3.96
N GLU A 845 42.26 6.74 2.98
CA GLU A 845 42.60 5.47 2.25
C GLU A 845 41.42 4.52 1.92
N ASN A 846 40.16 4.99 1.96
CA ASN A 846 38.95 4.21 1.72
C ASN A 846 38.36 4.52 0.36
N ILE A 847 37.69 3.51 -0.21
CA ILE A 847 36.91 3.71 -1.44
C ILE A 847 35.70 4.59 -1.14
N THR A 848 35.53 5.63 -1.93
CA THR A 848 34.42 6.58 -1.75
C THR A 848 33.16 6.14 -2.44
N VAL A 849 33.24 5.65 -3.68
CA VAL A 849 32.08 5.19 -4.46
C VAL A 849 32.44 3.91 -5.20
N ILE A 850 31.50 2.97 -5.21
CA ILE A 850 31.53 1.77 -6.04
C ILE A 850 30.26 1.74 -6.89
N VAL A 851 30.40 1.65 -8.20
CA VAL A 851 29.29 1.38 -9.11
C VAL A 851 29.37 -0.07 -9.57
N VAL A 852 28.32 -0.83 -9.32
CA VAL A 852 28.22 -2.25 -9.67
C VAL A 852 27.14 -2.42 -10.75
N ASP A 853 27.56 -2.91 -11.92
CA ASP A 853 26.60 -3.31 -12.95
C ASP A 853 26.05 -4.71 -12.65
N VAL A 854 24.80 -4.80 -12.23
CA VAL A 854 24.16 -6.06 -11.79
C VAL A 854 24.01 -7.08 -12.92
N LYS A 855 24.17 -6.67 -14.17
CA LYS A 855 24.16 -7.56 -15.35
C LYS A 855 25.54 -7.85 -15.89
N ASN A 856 26.62 -7.49 -15.18
CA ASN A 856 28.01 -7.70 -15.54
C ASN A 856 28.41 -7.09 -16.88
N LYS A 857 27.76 -6.01 -17.29
CA LYS A 857 28.02 -5.30 -18.52
C LYS A 857 28.22 -3.83 -18.22
N ILE A 858 29.46 -3.46 -17.90
CA ILE A 858 29.84 -2.05 -17.88
C ILE A 858 30.28 -1.70 -19.33
N ASP A 859 29.31 -1.58 -20.19
CA ASP A 859 29.45 -0.96 -21.52
C ASP A 859 28.91 0.48 -21.43
N TRP A 860 29.74 1.36 -20.88
CA TRP A 860 29.39 2.77 -20.73
C TRP A 860 29.63 3.53 -22.01
#